data_df9b974957ef0e4e561efade4740e435
#
_entry.id   df9b974957ef0e4e561efade4740e435
#
_cell.length_a   1.000
_cell.length_b   1.000
_cell.length_c   1.000
_cell.angle_alpha   90.00
_cell.angle_beta   90.00
_cell.angle_gamma   90.00
#
_symmetry.space_group_name_H-M   'P 1'
#
loop_
_entity.id
_entity.type
_entity.pdbx_description
1 polymer ?
#
loop_
_entity_poly.entity_id
_entity_poly.type
_entity_poly.pdbx_seq_one_letter_code
_entity_poly.pdbx_strand_id
1 'polypeptide(L)'
;MGSITTNVMGEVLRDLRGTFRPLLLYNGFFAVINFLLLTPLFAWAVSFAATSSRGLSISNGEIFSFLLSLRGVLFLLLAGTLTAVTLYIKHAGMMVIAWASMTGQPVSAVGALGAVIRRLPGLTLLGCYHVAAHAILLAPLVVLGMLVYESAFASMRVYLLFQANPLARWIGLTAVVLLSAAALATHGAVYLHWVFSLPALLVDGLSAGSALAYTHGLLKGTRRRIGAVVFLLWSAMVLLPFILGHGFHAMGGAIFTRLPEGHRLVLPAVLAMMAGYVAASFCGEFLSVAAVSMTITRLYAVLRQTRDAGQAKTAIPAAETGQEESVPRQETAPASRAGGSEPASRPPSQPSLKEVIAFLMIAAVMSLAAAGGILGNFDLHDNVRITAHRGSSWSNPENTLAAIRHAVEEGADYVEVDVRLTADGHPVLLHDADLFRVAGERKSPSDLTYEQIKGLDVGSWFAPRFQDERIPLLSDVLAFCKGKIRVNIELKADANPRRLAERVVQTLHEHGDPRECIISSASIRVLEHVSELDPDIPIGFIISQSIGDVTTLAVDFLSISSRQATPGLIDAARIAGKEVHVWTVNRPRQMTQFIDLGVDNIITDMPAVARDILAERAAMSNEALLLIKVRNWFLR
;
A
#
# COMPACT_ATOMS: atom_id res chain seq x y z
N MET A 1 24.35 -31.21 -20.01
CA MET A 1 24.12 -30.37 -18.80
C MET A 1 22.85 -29.51 -18.86
N GLY A 2 22.16 -29.39 -19.97
CA GLY A 2 20.74 -28.99 -20.03
C GLY A 2 19.79 -29.97 -19.34
N SER A 3 20.22 -31.18 -19.08
CA SER A 3 19.45 -32.25 -18.45
C SER A 3 19.23 -32.09 -16.93
N ILE A 4 20.08 -31.35 -16.21
CA ILE A 4 19.99 -31.26 -14.73
C ILE A 4 18.77 -30.40 -14.34
N THR A 5 18.52 -29.28 -14.99
CA THR A 5 17.41 -28.38 -14.64
C THR A 5 16.05 -28.92 -15.10
N THR A 6 15.97 -29.58 -16.25
CA THR A 6 14.73 -30.22 -16.74
C THR A 6 14.36 -31.45 -15.91
N ASN A 7 15.32 -32.24 -15.48
CA ASN A 7 15.08 -33.37 -14.56
C ASN A 7 14.63 -32.90 -13.16
N VAL A 8 15.26 -31.85 -12.59
CA VAL A 8 14.92 -31.36 -11.25
C VAL A 8 13.45 -30.91 -11.16
N MET A 9 12.92 -30.20 -12.16
CA MET A 9 11.53 -29.76 -12.13
C MET A 9 10.53 -30.93 -12.20
N GLY A 10 10.80 -31.93 -13.05
CA GLY A 10 9.98 -33.13 -13.13
C GLY A 10 9.97 -33.94 -11.84
N GLU A 11 11.13 -34.00 -11.16
CA GLU A 11 11.27 -34.66 -9.87
C GLU A 11 10.60 -33.89 -8.74
N VAL A 12 10.71 -32.54 -8.71
CA VAL A 12 9.99 -31.69 -7.75
C VAL A 12 8.48 -31.87 -7.87
N LEU A 13 7.93 -31.93 -9.09
CA LEU A 13 6.51 -32.19 -9.30
C LEU A 13 6.08 -33.58 -8.82
N ARG A 14 6.95 -34.59 -8.98
CA ARG A 14 6.69 -35.95 -8.49
C ARG A 14 6.67 -35.98 -6.97
N ASP A 15 7.68 -35.35 -6.34
CA ASP A 15 7.77 -35.27 -4.88
C ASP A 15 6.61 -34.46 -4.29
N LEU A 16 6.22 -33.35 -4.93
CA LEU A 16 5.08 -32.56 -4.51
C LEU A 16 3.79 -33.38 -4.49
N ARG A 17 3.58 -34.21 -5.51
CA ARG A 17 2.42 -35.12 -5.55
C ARG A 17 2.47 -36.19 -4.44
N GLY A 18 3.66 -36.76 -4.20
CA GLY A 18 3.85 -37.80 -3.17
C GLY A 18 3.77 -37.29 -1.74
N THR A 19 4.08 -36.01 -1.51
CA THR A 19 4.09 -35.38 -0.18
C THR A 19 3.06 -34.27 -0.02
N PHE A 20 2.09 -34.18 -0.91
CA PHE A 20 1.11 -33.10 -0.91
C PHE A 20 0.40 -32.96 0.44
N ARG A 21 -0.05 -34.05 1.04
CA ARG A 21 -0.75 -34.07 2.33
C ARG A 21 0.10 -33.50 3.49
N PRO A 22 1.30 -34.02 3.80
CA PRO A 22 2.10 -33.47 4.88
C PRO A 22 2.52 -32.01 4.63
N LEU A 23 2.76 -31.60 3.39
CA LEU A 23 3.07 -30.22 3.04
C LEU A 23 1.87 -29.29 3.27
N LEU A 24 0.67 -29.69 2.83
CA LEU A 24 -0.56 -28.91 3.01
C LEU A 24 -0.90 -28.76 4.49
N LEU A 25 -0.84 -29.84 5.28
CA LEU A 25 -1.09 -29.82 6.71
C LEU A 25 -0.07 -28.95 7.45
N TYR A 26 1.21 -29.01 7.06
CA TYR A 26 2.25 -28.18 7.66
C TYR A 26 2.00 -26.69 7.34
N ASN A 27 1.68 -26.35 6.10
CA ASN A 27 1.38 -24.98 5.70
C ASN A 27 0.13 -24.45 6.41
N GLY A 28 -0.92 -25.26 6.52
CA GLY A 28 -2.14 -24.88 7.22
C GLY A 28 -1.91 -24.65 8.71
N PHE A 29 -1.18 -25.53 9.36
CA PHE A 29 -0.79 -25.36 10.76
C PHE A 29 0.02 -24.07 10.98
N PHE A 30 0.96 -23.79 10.07
CA PHE A 30 1.74 -22.56 10.12
C PHE A 30 0.88 -21.31 9.87
N ALA A 31 -0.07 -21.36 8.95
CA ALA A 31 -1.00 -20.26 8.70
C ALA A 31 -1.84 -19.92 9.94
N VAL A 32 -2.31 -20.93 10.68
CA VAL A 32 -3.03 -20.77 11.94
C VAL A 32 -2.15 -20.10 13.01
N ILE A 33 -0.91 -20.57 13.19
CA ILE A 33 0.03 -19.96 14.14
C ILE A 33 0.34 -18.52 13.76
N ASN A 34 0.58 -18.25 12.49
CA ASN A 34 0.85 -16.90 12.00
C ASN A 34 -0.30 -15.95 12.31
N PHE A 35 -1.53 -16.38 12.03
CA PHE A 35 -2.73 -15.58 12.29
C PHE A 35 -2.97 -15.34 13.78
N LEU A 36 -2.88 -16.38 14.61
CA LEU A 36 -3.23 -16.30 16.04
C LEU A 36 -2.15 -15.65 16.90
N LEU A 37 -0.88 -15.78 16.55
CA LEU A 37 0.22 -15.32 17.40
C LEU A 37 1.04 -14.20 16.75
N LEU A 38 1.47 -14.37 15.51
CA LEU A 38 2.44 -13.45 14.90
C LEU A 38 1.77 -12.16 14.42
N THR A 39 0.58 -12.23 13.83
CA THR A 39 -0.13 -11.03 13.36
C THR A 39 -0.51 -10.10 14.52
N PRO A 40 -1.13 -10.57 15.63
CA PRO A 40 -1.39 -9.72 16.80
C PRO A 40 -0.12 -9.18 17.45
N LEU A 41 0.94 -10.00 17.55
CA LEU A 41 2.21 -9.56 18.11
C LEU A 41 2.85 -8.46 17.28
N PHE A 42 2.81 -8.58 15.94
CA PHE A 42 3.32 -7.57 15.03
C PHE A 42 2.47 -6.29 15.11
N ALA A 43 1.14 -6.40 15.11
CA ALA A 43 0.24 -5.26 15.27
C ALA A 43 0.47 -4.53 16.60
N TRP A 44 0.67 -5.28 17.70
CA TRP A 44 1.02 -4.72 19.01
C TRP A 44 2.37 -4.00 18.96
N ALA A 45 3.40 -4.59 18.34
CA ALA A 45 4.73 -4.00 18.23
C ALA A 45 4.70 -2.69 17.42
N VAL A 46 3.94 -2.65 16.32
CA VAL A 46 3.73 -1.43 15.52
C VAL A 46 2.99 -0.36 16.34
N SER A 47 1.92 -0.74 17.03
CA SER A 47 1.17 0.18 17.90
C SER A 47 2.03 0.73 19.03
N PHE A 48 2.85 -0.12 19.67
CA PHE A 48 3.79 0.29 20.72
C PHE A 48 4.84 1.28 20.17
N ALA A 49 5.37 1.04 18.97
CA ALA A 49 6.29 1.97 18.32
C ALA A 49 5.63 3.32 17.99
N ALA A 50 4.37 3.28 17.52
CA ALA A 50 3.60 4.47 17.18
C ALA A 50 3.21 5.32 18.40
N THR A 51 2.82 4.69 19.52
CA THR A 51 2.43 5.42 20.76
C THR A 51 3.59 6.06 21.51
N SER A 52 4.83 5.75 21.13
CA SER A 52 6.03 6.38 21.71
C SER A 52 6.28 7.81 21.22
N SER A 53 5.57 8.26 20.19
CA SER A 53 5.57 9.65 19.71
C SER A 53 4.41 10.42 20.36
N ARG A 54 4.73 11.53 21.01
CA ARG A 54 3.77 12.40 21.71
C ARG A 54 2.93 13.21 20.71
N GLY A 55 1.91 12.62 20.09
CA GLY A 55 1.00 13.35 19.20
C GLY A 55 -0.02 12.42 18.51
N LEU A 56 -1.23 12.94 18.27
CA LEU A 56 -2.33 12.24 17.61
C LEU A 56 -2.15 12.09 16.08
N SER A 57 -1.13 12.71 15.50
CA SER A 57 -0.79 12.57 14.07
C SER A 57 0.71 12.28 13.92
N ILE A 58 1.03 11.20 13.21
CA ILE A 58 2.40 10.82 12.89
C ILE A 58 2.68 11.27 11.46
N SER A 59 3.49 12.31 11.29
CA SER A 59 3.94 12.74 9.95
C SER A 59 4.95 11.73 9.35
N ASN A 60 5.04 11.68 8.01
CA ASN A 60 6.05 10.86 7.33
C ASN A 60 7.48 11.18 7.84
N GLY A 61 7.76 12.46 8.18
CA GLY A 61 9.03 12.87 8.77
C GLY A 61 9.28 12.30 10.16
N GLU A 62 8.25 12.14 10.99
CA GLU A 62 8.35 11.53 12.32
C GLU A 62 8.53 10.01 12.23
N ILE A 63 7.82 9.33 11.33
CA ILE A 63 8.05 7.91 11.04
C ILE A 63 9.51 7.72 10.62
N PHE A 64 9.99 8.58 9.73
CA PHE A 64 11.34 8.51 9.22
C PHE A 64 12.38 8.79 10.31
N SER A 65 12.20 9.84 11.14
CA SER A 65 13.07 10.15 12.25
C SER A 65 13.04 9.06 13.34
N PHE A 66 11.88 8.45 13.58
CA PHE A 66 11.76 7.27 14.45
C PHE A 66 12.57 6.09 13.90
N LEU A 67 12.39 5.72 12.64
CA LEU A 67 13.09 4.59 12.02
C LEU A 67 14.62 4.76 12.05
N LEU A 68 15.11 6.00 12.01
CA LEU A 68 16.53 6.36 12.12
C LEU A 68 17.03 6.48 13.56
N SER A 69 16.14 6.61 14.52
CA SER A 69 16.52 6.61 15.94
C SER A 69 17.06 5.25 16.37
N LEU A 70 17.86 5.22 17.44
CA LEU A 70 18.35 3.96 18.01
C LEU A 70 17.20 2.99 18.33
N ARG A 71 16.06 3.51 18.81
CA ARG A 71 14.84 2.71 19.10
C ARG A 71 14.23 2.13 17.83
N GLY A 72 14.13 2.92 16.78
CA GLY A 72 13.61 2.48 15.48
C GLY A 72 14.52 1.46 14.80
N VAL A 73 15.84 1.65 14.86
CA VAL A 73 16.81 0.67 14.35
C VAL A 73 16.70 -0.65 15.11
N LEU A 74 16.62 -0.63 16.44
CA LEU A 74 16.41 -1.82 17.26
C LEU A 74 15.07 -2.49 16.96
N PHE A 75 14.01 -1.73 16.76
CA PHE A 75 12.70 -2.22 16.33
C PHE A 75 12.78 -2.92 14.97
N LEU A 76 13.43 -2.28 13.97
CA LEU A 76 13.59 -2.87 12.64
C LEU A 76 14.41 -4.17 12.68
N LEU A 77 15.48 -4.22 13.47
CA LEU A 77 16.29 -5.43 13.64
C LEU A 77 15.48 -6.55 14.31
N LEU A 78 14.70 -6.23 15.33
CA LEU A 78 13.86 -7.21 16.02
C LEU A 78 12.73 -7.71 15.12
N ALA A 79 11.98 -6.81 14.49
CA ALA A 79 10.88 -7.15 13.58
C ALA A 79 11.39 -7.94 12.36
N GLY A 80 12.52 -7.50 11.78
CA GLY A 80 13.17 -8.20 10.67
C GLY A 80 13.62 -9.60 11.08
N THR A 81 14.22 -9.76 12.26
CA THR A 81 14.63 -11.07 12.77
C THR A 81 13.43 -11.98 13.00
N LEU A 82 12.36 -11.49 13.63
CA LEU A 82 11.13 -12.26 13.84
C LEU A 82 10.52 -12.69 12.51
N THR A 83 10.48 -11.82 11.52
CA THR A 83 10.00 -12.13 10.17
C THR A 83 10.87 -13.19 9.50
N ALA A 84 12.20 -13.04 9.57
CA ALA A 84 13.14 -14.00 8.99
C ALA A 84 13.01 -15.39 9.64
N VAL A 85 12.91 -15.46 10.97
CA VAL A 85 12.72 -16.71 11.72
C VAL A 85 11.40 -17.38 11.35
N THR A 86 10.34 -16.59 11.23
CA THR A 86 9.01 -17.07 10.79
C THR A 86 9.07 -17.72 9.41
N LEU A 87 9.72 -17.04 8.45
CA LEU A 87 9.92 -17.58 7.10
C LEU A 87 10.78 -18.83 7.12
N TYR A 88 11.84 -18.87 7.95
CA TYR A 88 12.68 -20.06 8.08
C TYR A 88 11.93 -21.24 8.67
N ILE A 89 11.11 -21.05 9.70
CA ILE A 89 10.27 -22.11 10.25
C ILE A 89 9.36 -22.68 9.16
N LYS A 90 8.75 -21.82 8.36
CA LYS A 90 7.85 -22.20 7.27
C LYS A 90 8.58 -23.04 6.21
N HIS A 91 9.70 -22.54 5.70
CA HIS A 91 10.49 -23.25 4.70
C HIS A 91 11.17 -24.49 5.25
N ALA A 92 11.67 -24.44 6.50
CA ALA A 92 12.38 -25.55 7.15
C ALA A 92 11.53 -26.82 7.23
N GLY A 93 10.27 -26.71 7.66
CA GLY A 93 9.40 -27.89 7.73
C GLY A 93 9.09 -28.47 6.35
N MET A 94 8.91 -27.64 5.34
CA MET A 94 8.74 -28.12 3.97
C MET A 94 10.01 -28.76 3.42
N MET A 95 11.21 -28.25 3.75
CA MET A 95 12.49 -28.83 3.37
C MET A 95 12.74 -30.18 4.08
N VAL A 96 12.34 -30.32 5.36
CA VAL A 96 12.39 -31.59 6.08
C VAL A 96 11.50 -32.64 5.40
N ILE A 97 10.29 -32.27 5.02
CA ILE A 97 9.35 -33.14 4.27
C ILE A 97 9.95 -33.52 2.91
N ALA A 98 10.48 -32.54 2.17
CA ALA A 98 11.13 -32.79 0.88
C ALA A 98 12.33 -33.75 1.01
N TRP A 99 13.20 -33.53 2.00
CA TRP A 99 14.35 -34.41 2.25
C TRP A 99 13.95 -35.81 2.59
N ALA A 100 12.97 -35.99 3.47
CA ALA A 100 12.45 -37.31 3.84
C ALA A 100 11.88 -38.06 2.63
N SER A 101 11.15 -37.37 1.74
CA SER A 101 10.66 -37.94 0.47
C SER A 101 11.81 -38.46 -0.41
N MET A 102 12.89 -37.67 -0.53
CA MET A 102 14.05 -38.01 -1.36
C MET A 102 14.85 -39.19 -0.79
N THR A 103 14.81 -39.39 0.54
CA THR A 103 15.53 -40.48 1.24
C THR A 103 14.63 -41.68 1.52
N GLY A 104 13.36 -41.67 1.07
CA GLY A 104 12.40 -42.74 1.28
C GLY A 104 11.93 -42.90 2.74
N GLN A 105 12.13 -41.89 3.58
CA GLN A 105 11.72 -41.88 4.98
C GLN A 105 10.29 -41.38 5.14
N PRO A 106 9.44 -42.05 5.94
CA PRO A 106 8.12 -41.55 6.26
C PRO A 106 8.21 -40.29 7.12
N VAL A 107 7.52 -39.24 6.73
CA VAL A 107 7.43 -38.00 7.51
C VAL A 107 6.01 -37.46 7.58
N SER A 108 5.59 -37.06 8.79
CA SER A 108 4.33 -36.36 9.00
C SER A 108 4.58 -34.84 9.18
N ALA A 109 3.53 -34.03 9.02
CA ALA A 109 3.61 -32.59 9.30
C ALA A 109 4.06 -32.30 10.75
N VAL A 110 3.55 -33.08 11.73
CA VAL A 110 3.94 -32.98 13.15
C VAL A 110 5.39 -33.37 13.36
N GLY A 111 5.86 -34.45 12.70
CA GLY A 111 7.25 -34.86 12.74
C GLY A 111 8.19 -33.80 12.19
N ALA A 112 7.82 -33.17 11.07
CA ALA A 112 8.56 -32.05 10.49
C ALA A 112 8.59 -30.84 11.44
N LEU A 113 7.47 -30.50 12.07
CA LEU A 113 7.41 -29.42 13.06
C LEU A 113 8.34 -29.72 14.25
N GLY A 114 8.30 -30.95 14.80
CA GLY A 114 9.19 -31.37 15.88
C GLY A 114 10.66 -31.26 15.49
N ALA A 115 11.03 -31.60 14.24
CA ALA A 115 12.39 -31.44 13.74
C ALA A 115 12.82 -29.97 13.67
N VAL A 116 11.93 -29.09 13.23
CA VAL A 116 12.16 -27.64 13.15
C VAL A 116 12.31 -27.01 14.54
N ILE A 117 11.44 -27.39 15.50
CA ILE A 117 11.51 -26.89 16.89
C ILE A 117 12.84 -27.23 17.53
N ARG A 118 13.36 -28.46 17.34
CA ARG A 118 14.68 -28.83 17.85
C ARG A 118 15.82 -28.00 17.27
N ARG A 119 15.66 -27.42 16.09
CA ARG A 119 16.64 -26.56 15.41
C ARG A 119 16.37 -25.07 15.58
N LEU A 120 15.34 -24.69 16.35
CA LEU A 120 14.92 -23.29 16.51
C LEU A 120 16.05 -22.33 16.93
N PRO A 121 16.93 -22.65 17.89
CA PRO A 121 18.04 -21.75 18.22
C PRO A 121 18.98 -21.48 17.03
N GLY A 122 19.28 -22.51 16.23
CA GLY A 122 20.09 -22.36 15.01
C GLY A 122 19.39 -21.55 13.94
N LEU A 123 18.07 -21.73 13.77
CA LEU A 123 17.26 -20.95 12.83
C LEU A 123 17.18 -19.47 13.24
N THR A 124 17.02 -19.21 14.53
CA THR A 124 17.02 -17.84 15.07
C THR A 124 18.36 -17.15 14.82
N LEU A 125 19.45 -17.82 15.13
CA LEU A 125 20.80 -17.28 14.89
C LEU A 125 21.07 -17.05 13.40
N LEU A 126 20.60 -17.95 12.53
CA LEU A 126 20.69 -17.78 11.07
C LEU A 126 19.87 -16.58 10.62
N GLY A 127 18.67 -16.35 11.19
CA GLY A 127 17.84 -15.17 10.96
C GLY A 127 18.56 -13.89 11.37
N CYS A 128 19.18 -13.86 12.54
CA CYS A 128 19.99 -12.72 12.99
C CYS A 128 21.13 -12.40 12.01
N TYR A 129 21.86 -13.40 11.53
CA TYR A 129 22.93 -13.18 10.56
C TYR A 129 22.41 -12.61 9.24
N HIS A 130 21.28 -13.08 8.72
CA HIS A 130 20.68 -12.54 7.50
C HIS A 130 20.23 -11.09 7.68
N VAL A 131 19.54 -10.79 8.77
CA VAL A 131 19.06 -9.43 9.04
C VAL A 131 20.24 -8.48 9.25
N ALA A 132 21.24 -8.89 10.02
CA ALA A 132 22.45 -8.08 10.25
C ALA A 132 23.20 -7.80 8.92
N ALA A 133 23.37 -8.84 8.06
CA ALA A 133 24.02 -8.64 6.77
C ALA A 133 23.26 -7.68 5.86
N HIS A 134 21.92 -7.81 5.80
CA HIS A 134 21.10 -6.87 5.03
C HIS A 134 21.18 -5.46 5.62
N ALA A 135 21.08 -5.30 6.94
CA ALA A 135 21.19 -4.00 7.58
C ALA A 135 22.52 -3.32 7.28
N ILE A 136 23.64 -4.05 7.40
CA ILE A 136 24.99 -3.50 7.14
C ILE A 136 25.16 -3.12 5.66
N LEU A 137 24.71 -3.98 4.74
CA LEU A 137 24.94 -3.78 3.30
C LEU A 137 23.95 -2.77 2.69
N LEU A 138 22.74 -2.66 3.22
CA LEU A 138 21.74 -1.69 2.73
C LEU A 138 21.86 -0.32 3.41
N ALA A 139 22.44 -0.23 4.62
CA ALA A 139 22.59 1.04 5.31
C ALA A 139 23.23 2.15 4.47
N PRO A 140 24.35 1.92 3.74
CA PRO A 140 24.94 2.96 2.88
C PRO A 140 23.99 3.43 1.77
N LEU A 141 23.18 2.51 1.19
CA LEU A 141 22.22 2.85 0.15
C LEU A 141 21.04 3.68 0.72
N VAL A 142 20.62 3.37 1.94
CA VAL A 142 19.60 4.14 2.66
C VAL A 142 20.13 5.54 2.97
N VAL A 143 21.35 5.66 3.51
CA VAL A 143 21.99 6.97 3.78
C VAL A 143 22.13 7.78 2.48
N LEU A 144 22.57 7.15 1.39
CA LEU A 144 22.69 7.83 0.09
C LEU A 144 21.31 8.26 -0.44
N GLY A 145 20.29 7.43 -0.27
CA GLY A 145 18.89 7.76 -0.60
C GLY A 145 18.39 8.97 0.20
N MET A 146 18.75 9.07 1.47
CA MET A 146 18.45 10.22 2.32
C MET A 146 19.13 11.49 1.83
N LEU A 147 20.43 11.40 1.54
CA LEU A 147 21.18 12.55 1.04
C LEU A 147 20.61 13.04 -0.30
N VAL A 148 20.19 12.12 -1.19
CA VAL A 148 19.49 12.46 -2.44
C VAL A 148 18.13 13.10 -2.12
N TYR A 149 17.38 12.58 -1.16
CA TYR A 149 16.11 13.15 -0.74
C TYR A 149 16.29 14.55 -0.16
N GLU A 150 17.19 14.73 0.79
CA GLU A 150 17.46 16.04 1.41
C GLU A 150 17.99 17.06 0.38
N SER A 151 18.92 16.66 -0.48
CA SER A 151 19.50 17.57 -1.46
C SER A 151 18.55 17.93 -2.61
N ALA A 152 17.74 16.96 -3.07
CA ALA A 152 16.88 17.14 -4.22
C ALA A 152 15.42 17.51 -3.86
N PHE A 153 14.95 17.18 -2.66
CA PHE A 153 13.53 17.22 -2.34
C PHE A 153 13.17 17.96 -1.04
N ALA A 154 14.04 18.01 -0.04
CA ALA A 154 13.70 18.60 1.27
C ALA A 154 13.83 20.14 1.32
N SER A 155 14.76 20.72 0.57
CA SER A 155 15.02 22.17 0.57
C SER A 155 14.12 22.98 -0.36
N MET A 156 13.37 22.32 -1.23
CA MET A 156 12.44 22.94 -2.16
C MET A 156 11.06 22.31 -2.00
N ARG A 157 10.04 23.14 -1.88
CA ARG A 157 8.65 22.74 -2.07
C ARG A 157 8.61 21.92 -3.37
N VAL A 158 8.53 20.59 -3.24
CA VAL A 158 8.74 19.62 -4.33
C VAL A 158 7.92 19.98 -5.58
N TYR A 159 6.74 20.56 -5.38
CA TYR A 159 5.88 21.07 -6.44
C TYR A 159 6.57 22.12 -7.35
N LEU A 160 7.32 23.07 -6.79
CA LEU A 160 8.00 24.12 -7.55
C LEU A 160 9.24 23.60 -8.29
N LEU A 161 9.94 22.63 -7.71
CA LEU A 161 11.11 22.00 -8.33
C LEU A 161 10.72 21.26 -9.62
N PHE A 162 9.60 20.55 -9.60
CA PHE A 162 9.14 19.76 -10.74
C PHE A 162 8.57 20.61 -11.87
N GLN A 163 8.04 21.80 -11.59
CA GLN A 163 7.63 22.77 -12.62
C GLN A 163 8.79 23.62 -13.17
N ALA A 164 9.72 24.02 -12.29
CA ALA A 164 10.78 24.95 -12.64
C ALA A 164 12.02 24.29 -13.27
N ASN A 165 12.30 23.00 -13.00
CA ASN A 165 13.52 22.34 -13.46
C ASN A 165 13.31 20.87 -13.87
N PRO A 166 13.00 20.60 -15.15
CA PRO A 166 12.85 19.24 -15.68
C PRO A 166 14.10 18.35 -15.48
N LEU A 167 15.30 18.93 -15.49
CA LEU A 167 16.56 18.20 -15.31
C LEU A 167 16.68 17.61 -13.90
N ALA A 168 16.38 18.39 -12.86
CA ALA A 168 16.42 17.94 -11.47
C ALA A 168 15.44 16.77 -11.24
N ARG A 169 14.27 16.80 -11.89
CA ARG A 169 13.30 15.70 -11.87
C ARG A 169 13.89 14.41 -12.41
N TRP A 170 14.49 14.44 -13.59
CA TRP A 170 15.08 13.26 -14.19
C TRP A 170 16.26 12.72 -13.39
N ILE A 171 17.10 13.60 -12.82
CA ILE A 171 18.19 13.20 -11.92
C ILE A 171 17.64 12.48 -10.68
N GLY A 172 16.63 13.04 -10.02
CA GLY A 172 16.01 12.42 -8.84
C GLY A 172 15.38 11.06 -9.15
N LEU A 173 14.57 10.94 -10.21
CA LEU A 173 13.99 9.68 -10.64
C LEU A 173 15.06 8.64 -10.99
N THR A 174 16.11 9.05 -11.72
CA THR A 174 17.22 8.16 -12.08
C THR A 174 17.94 7.67 -10.83
N ALA A 175 18.19 8.55 -9.85
CA ALA A 175 18.82 8.17 -8.58
C ALA A 175 17.96 7.15 -7.80
N VAL A 176 16.66 7.36 -7.70
CA VAL A 176 15.73 6.41 -7.05
C VAL A 176 15.76 5.05 -7.75
N VAL A 177 15.71 5.02 -9.10
CA VAL A 177 15.76 3.77 -9.86
C VAL A 177 17.08 3.04 -9.64
N LEU A 178 18.21 3.76 -9.71
CA LEU A 178 19.54 3.17 -9.50
C LEU A 178 19.73 2.64 -8.07
N LEU A 179 19.30 3.39 -7.05
CA LEU A 179 19.38 2.97 -5.66
C LEU A 179 18.49 1.76 -5.40
N SER A 180 17.28 1.73 -5.95
CA SER A 180 16.37 0.59 -5.86
C SER A 180 16.96 -0.66 -6.54
N ALA A 181 17.54 -0.49 -7.73
CA ALA A 181 18.20 -1.58 -8.43
C ALA A 181 19.43 -2.10 -7.66
N ALA A 182 20.24 -1.20 -7.07
CA ALA A 182 21.38 -1.57 -6.23
C ALA A 182 20.94 -2.31 -4.96
N ALA A 183 19.88 -1.85 -4.29
CA ALA A 183 19.32 -2.52 -3.12
C ALA A 183 18.80 -3.93 -3.46
N LEU A 184 18.08 -4.07 -4.58
CA LEU A 184 17.59 -5.37 -5.06
C LEU A 184 18.74 -6.31 -5.44
N ALA A 185 19.77 -5.81 -6.12
CA ALA A 185 20.97 -6.59 -6.45
C ALA A 185 21.72 -7.04 -5.20
N THR A 186 21.87 -6.18 -4.20
CA THR A 186 22.49 -6.49 -2.91
C THR A 186 21.70 -7.56 -2.17
N HIS A 187 20.38 -7.42 -2.07
CA HIS A 187 19.50 -8.43 -1.47
C HIS A 187 19.63 -9.77 -2.19
N GLY A 188 19.56 -9.80 -3.51
CA GLY A 188 19.70 -11.00 -4.31
C GLY A 188 21.08 -11.65 -4.16
N ALA A 189 22.15 -10.87 -4.05
CA ALA A 189 23.49 -11.38 -3.81
C ALA A 189 23.64 -12.05 -2.45
N VAL A 190 23.12 -11.45 -1.37
CA VAL A 190 23.12 -12.03 -0.02
C VAL A 190 22.31 -13.32 -0.01
N TYR A 191 21.09 -13.29 -0.57
CA TYR A 191 20.23 -14.47 -0.65
C TYR A 191 20.90 -15.60 -1.41
N LEU A 192 21.49 -15.33 -2.57
CA LEU A 192 22.17 -16.35 -3.36
C LEU A 192 23.40 -16.92 -2.64
N HIS A 193 24.16 -16.09 -1.92
CA HIS A 193 25.31 -16.57 -1.15
C HIS A 193 24.92 -17.59 -0.07
N TRP A 194 23.74 -17.48 0.49
CA TRP A 194 23.29 -18.23 1.66
C TRP A 194 22.08 -19.13 1.39
N VAL A 195 21.71 -19.31 0.12
CA VAL A 195 20.50 -20.05 -0.29
C VAL A 195 20.44 -21.50 0.26
N PHE A 196 21.59 -22.13 0.44
CA PHE A 196 21.69 -23.48 0.98
C PHE A 196 22.01 -23.56 2.48
N SER A 197 22.11 -22.42 3.18
CA SER A 197 22.40 -22.41 4.62
C SER A 197 21.29 -23.09 5.43
N LEU A 198 20.04 -22.92 5.01
CA LEU A 198 18.89 -23.53 5.68
C LEU A 198 18.90 -25.07 5.52
N PRO A 199 18.98 -25.66 4.32
CA PRO A 199 19.12 -27.11 4.21
C PRO A 199 20.41 -27.66 4.84
N ALA A 200 21.54 -26.95 4.83
CA ALA A 200 22.78 -27.38 5.49
C ALA A 200 22.61 -27.47 7.02
N LEU A 201 21.91 -26.48 7.62
CA LEU A 201 21.59 -26.53 9.06
C LEU A 201 20.63 -27.68 9.40
N LEU A 202 19.60 -27.91 8.54
CA LEU A 202 18.56 -28.90 8.81
C LEU A 202 19.04 -30.33 8.57
N VAL A 203 19.69 -30.56 7.43
CA VAL A 203 20.08 -31.90 6.94
C VAL A 203 21.40 -32.35 7.54
N ASP A 204 22.43 -31.51 7.45
CA ASP A 204 23.79 -31.88 7.92
C ASP A 204 24.04 -31.51 9.39
N GLY A 205 23.08 -30.84 10.02
CA GLY A 205 23.17 -30.46 11.42
C GLY A 205 24.24 -29.41 11.74
N LEU A 206 24.66 -28.64 10.73
CA LEU A 206 25.69 -27.63 10.90
C LEU A 206 25.22 -26.49 11.79
N SER A 207 26.14 -25.82 12.49
CA SER A 207 25.84 -24.56 13.17
C SER A 207 25.51 -23.46 12.15
N ALA A 208 24.80 -22.42 12.57
CA ALA A 208 24.40 -21.32 11.67
C ALA A 208 25.61 -20.73 10.91
N GLY A 209 26.71 -20.43 11.62
CA GLY A 209 27.92 -19.87 10.98
C GLY A 209 28.60 -20.86 10.02
N SER A 210 28.69 -22.14 10.40
CA SER A 210 29.27 -23.21 9.55
C SER A 210 28.40 -23.44 8.30
N ALA A 211 27.09 -23.38 8.43
CA ALA A 211 26.15 -23.53 7.32
C ALA A 211 26.31 -22.40 6.27
N LEU A 212 26.55 -21.15 6.70
CA LEU A 212 26.84 -20.03 5.81
C LEU A 212 28.16 -20.24 5.05
N ALA A 213 29.23 -20.60 5.76
CA ALA A 213 30.53 -20.86 5.15
C ALA A 213 30.49 -22.06 4.17
N TYR A 214 29.77 -23.12 4.53
CA TYR A 214 29.60 -24.31 3.69
C TYR A 214 28.88 -23.97 2.38
N THR A 215 27.83 -23.16 2.42
CA THR A 215 27.08 -22.73 1.22
C THR A 215 27.97 -21.99 0.25
N HIS A 216 28.83 -21.10 0.74
CA HIS A 216 29.76 -20.35 -0.10
C HIS A 216 30.69 -21.30 -0.91
N GLY A 217 31.20 -22.35 -0.26
CA GLY A 217 32.00 -23.36 -0.92
C GLY A 217 31.24 -24.18 -1.96
N LEU A 218 29.98 -24.53 -1.65
CA LEU A 218 29.11 -25.35 -2.49
C LEU A 218 28.74 -24.67 -3.80
N LEU A 219 28.67 -23.34 -3.81
CA LEU A 219 28.29 -22.53 -4.97
C LEU A 219 29.44 -22.23 -5.95
N LYS A 220 30.69 -22.60 -5.63
CA LYS A 220 31.84 -22.35 -6.53
C LYS A 220 31.61 -23.06 -7.87
N GLY A 221 31.74 -22.29 -8.97
CA GLY A 221 31.58 -22.78 -10.36
C GLY A 221 30.13 -22.91 -10.85
N THR A 222 29.12 -22.87 -9.97
CA THR A 222 27.70 -23.04 -10.35
C THR A 222 26.83 -21.82 -10.07
N ARG A 223 27.40 -20.76 -9.47
CA ARG A 223 26.69 -19.59 -8.95
C ARG A 223 25.73 -18.93 -9.93
N ARG A 224 26.14 -18.72 -11.21
CA ARG A 224 25.27 -18.10 -12.23
C ARG A 224 24.03 -18.93 -12.55
N ARG A 225 24.17 -20.26 -12.62
CA ARG A 225 23.06 -21.17 -12.96
C ARG A 225 22.08 -21.29 -11.80
N ILE A 226 22.59 -21.47 -10.59
CA ILE A 226 21.76 -21.50 -9.39
C ILE A 226 21.06 -20.14 -9.21
N GLY A 227 21.77 -19.03 -9.45
CA GLY A 227 21.20 -17.69 -9.43
C GLY A 227 20.03 -17.52 -10.39
N ALA A 228 20.13 -18.03 -11.62
CA ALA A 228 19.02 -17.97 -12.58
C ALA A 228 17.79 -18.77 -12.11
N VAL A 229 17.99 -19.98 -11.57
CA VAL A 229 16.88 -20.79 -11.03
C VAL A 229 16.23 -20.09 -9.83
N VAL A 230 17.03 -19.59 -8.90
CA VAL A 230 16.56 -18.87 -7.72
C VAL A 230 15.81 -17.61 -8.12
N PHE A 231 16.31 -16.85 -9.09
CA PHE A 231 15.64 -15.65 -9.61
C PHE A 231 14.29 -15.99 -10.25
N LEU A 232 14.21 -17.06 -11.06
CA LEU A 232 12.94 -17.50 -11.65
C LEU A 232 11.92 -17.92 -10.59
N LEU A 233 12.35 -18.67 -9.57
CA LEU A 233 11.49 -19.08 -8.46
C LEU A 233 11.01 -17.88 -7.66
N TRP A 234 11.89 -16.94 -7.37
CA TRP A 234 11.55 -15.71 -6.65
C TRP A 234 10.60 -14.84 -7.46
N SER A 235 10.86 -14.67 -8.76
CA SER A 235 9.96 -13.93 -9.66
C SER A 235 8.58 -14.57 -9.72
N ALA A 236 8.49 -15.89 -9.82
CA ALA A 236 7.21 -16.60 -9.80
C ALA A 236 6.46 -16.41 -8.47
N MET A 237 7.17 -16.45 -7.35
CA MET A 237 6.61 -16.25 -6.02
C MET A 237 6.03 -14.84 -5.83
N VAL A 238 6.65 -13.81 -6.42
CA VAL A 238 6.18 -12.42 -6.36
C VAL A 238 5.06 -12.16 -7.37
N LEU A 239 5.21 -12.66 -8.60
CA LEU A 239 4.27 -12.40 -9.69
C LEU A 239 2.94 -13.16 -9.52
N LEU A 240 2.95 -14.37 -8.98
CA LEU A 240 1.73 -15.17 -8.87
C LEU A 240 0.65 -14.52 -7.99
N PRO A 241 0.93 -14.03 -6.78
CA PRO A 241 -0.07 -13.30 -5.99
C PRO A 241 -0.56 -12.02 -6.67
N PHE A 242 0.35 -11.30 -7.34
CA PHE A 242 0.00 -10.10 -8.11
C PHE A 242 -0.97 -10.41 -9.25
N ILE A 243 -0.69 -11.43 -10.05
CA ILE A 243 -1.56 -11.88 -11.16
C ILE A 243 -2.91 -12.35 -10.63
N LEU A 244 -2.92 -13.13 -9.54
CA LEU A 244 -4.15 -13.58 -8.90
C LEU A 244 -4.99 -12.40 -8.39
N GLY A 245 -4.37 -11.45 -7.69
CA GLY A 245 -5.04 -10.25 -7.19
C GLY A 245 -5.69 -9.44 -8.31
N HIS A 246 -4.95 -9.13 -9.36
CA HIS A 246 -5.47 -8.39 -10.51
C HIS A 246 -6.53 -9.18 -11.29
N GLY A 247 -6.36 -10.49 -11.43
CA GLY A 247 -7.36 -11.36 -12.07
C GLY A 247 -8.68 -11.37 -11.31
N PHE A 248 -8.66 -11.48 -10.00
CA PHE A 248 -9.86 -11.41 -9.17
C PHE A 248 -10.51 -10.02 -9.19
N HIS A 249 -9.70 -8.96 -9.16
CA HIS A 249 -10.22 -7.59 -9.29
C HIS A 249 -10.92 -7.38 -10.63
N ALA A 250 -10.29 -7.77 -11.73
CA ALA A 250 -10.87 -7.67 -13.07
C ALA A 250 -12.16 -8.51 -13.20
N MET A 251 -12.17 -9.72 -12.64
CA MET A 251 -13.35 -10.60 -12.63
C MET A 251 -14.48 -9.99 -11.79
N GLY A 252 -14.18 -9.44 -10.63
CA GLY A 252 -15.14 -8.72 -9.80
C GLY A 252 -15.73 -7.54 -10.55
N GLY A 253 -14.91 -6.71 -11.18
CA GLY A 253 -15.34 -5.61 -12.02
C GLY A 253 -16.33 -6.08 -13.12
N ALA A 254 -16.00 -7.17 -13.84
CA ALA A 254 -16.85 -7.70 -14.91
C ALA A 254 -18.19 -8.26 -14.40
N ILE A 255 -18.23 -8.84 -13.21
CA ILE A 255 -19.46 -9.37 -12.59
C ILE A 255 -20.33 -8.21 -12.10
N PHE A 256 -19.74 -7.28 -11.30
CA PHE A 256 -20.51 -6.23 -10.63
C PHE A 256 -20.98 -5.12 -11.57
N THR A 257 -20.35 -4.91 -12.72
CA THR A 257 -20.88 -4.01 -13.76
C THR A 257 -22.20 -4.52 -14.39
N ARG A 258 -22.46 -5.83 -14.33
CA ARG A 258 -23.66 -6.46 -14.89
C ARG A 258 -24.78 -6.66 -13.87
N LEU A 259 -24.49 -6.53 -12.58
CA LEU A 259 -25.48 -6.66 -11.51
C LEU A 259 -25.98 -5.27 -11.09
N PRO A 260 -27.28 -4.94 -11.23
CA PRO A 260 -27.86 -3.71 -10.73
C PRO A 260 -27.70 -3.59 -9.21
N GLU A 261 -27.66 -2.36 -8.71
CA GLU A 261 -27.70 -2.08 -7.28
C GLU A 261 -28.97 -2.65 -6.66
N GLY A 262 -28.85 -3.29 -5.49
CA GLY A 262 -30.00 -3.95 -4.84
C GLY A 262 -30.40 -5.32 -5.41
N HIS A 263 -29.68 -5.85 -6.42
CA HIS A 263 -30.00 -7.18 -6.94
C HIS A 263 -29.69 -8.27 -5.90
N ARG A 264 -30.61 -9.24 -5.70
CA ARG A 264 -30.48 -10.31 -4.69
C ARG A 264 -29.21 -11.15 -4.80
N LEU A 265 -28.56 -11.18 -5.98
CA LEU A 265 -27.32 -11.91 -6.22
C LEU A 265 -26.05 -11.13 -5.86
N VAL A 266 -26.13 -9.84 -5.48
CA VAL A 266 -24.93 -9.04 -5.14
C VAL A 266 -24.22 -9.62 -3.92
N LEU A 267 -24.94 -9.89 -2.82
CA LEU A 267 -24.35 -10.49 -1.61
C LEU A 267 -23.73 -11.87 -1.87
N PRO A 268 -24.42 -12.85 -2.48
CA PRO A 268 -23.79 -14.13 -2.83
C PRO A 268 -22.56 -13.97 -3.74
N ALA A 269 -22.60 -13.06 -4.71
CA ALA A 269 -21.47 -12.82 -5.60
C ALA A 269 -20.26 -12.24 -4.86
N VAL A 270 -20.47 -11.26 -3.97
CA VAL A 270 -19.40 -10.70 -3.13
C VAL A 270 -18.77 -11.78 -2.25
N LEU A 271 -19.60 -12.56 -1.55
CA LEU A 271 -19.11 -13.64 -0.69
C LEU A 271 -18.35 -14.72 -1.47
N ALA A 272 -18.86 -15.12 -2.64
CA ALA A 272 -18.20 -16.08 -3.52
C ALA A 272 -16.86 -15.55 -4.05
N MET A 273 -16.80 -14.27 -4.44
CA MET A 273 -15.58 -13.62 -4.90
C MET A 273 -14.54 -13.52 -3.77
N MET A 274 -14.93 -13.10 -2.57
CA MET A 274 -14.04 -13.03 -1.41
C MET A 274 -13.50 -14.42 -1.04
N ALA A 275 -14.39 -15.40 -0.94
CA ALA A 275 -13.99 -16.79 -0.63
C ALA A 275 -13.06 -17.36 -1.71
N GLY A 276 -13.36 -17.11 -2.99
CA GLY A 276 -12.53 -17.52 -4.12
C GLY A 276 -11.15 -16.87 -4.10
N TYR A 277 -11.08 -15.57 -3.82
CA TYR A 277 -9.81 -14.84 -3.70
C TYR A 277 -8.94 -15.38 -2.58
N VAL A 278 -9.51 -15.59 -1.39
CA VAL A 278 -8.79 -16.14 -0.24
C VAL A 278 -8.29 -17.55 -0.53
N ALA A 279 -9.14 -18.41 -1.11
CA ALA A 279 -8.76 -19.77 -1.47
C ALA A 279 -7.63 -19.79 -2.52
N ALA A 280 -7.74 -18.96 -3.57
CA ALA A 280 -6.72 -18.86 -4.61
C ALA A 280 -5.39 -18.28 -4.07
N SER A 281 -5.45 -17.28 -3.21
CA SER A 281 -4.28 -16.69 -2.55
C SER A 281 -3.58 -17.71 -1.66
N PHE A 282 -4.33 -18.45 -0.85
CA PHE A 282 -3.79 -19.52 -0.01
C PHE A 282 -3.15 -20.64 -0.84
N CYS A 283 -3.81 -21.09 -1.91
CA CYS A 283 -3.26 -22.11 -2.81
C CYS A 283 -2.00 -21.60 -3.53
N GLY A 284 -2.02 -20.36 -4.01
CA GLY A 284 -0.88 -19.74 -4.68
C GLY A 284 0.33 -19.61 -3.75
N GLU A 285 0.12 -19.16 -2.52
CA GLU A 285 1.16 -19.08 -1.49
C GLU A 285 1.72 -20.46 -1.15
N PHE A 286 0.86 -21.44 -0.88
CA PHE A 286 1.25 -22.81 -0.58
C PHE A 286 2.12 -23.40 -1.70
N LEU A 287 1.66 -23.33 -2.94
CA LEU A 287 2.38 -23.89 -4.09
C LEU A 287 3.73 -23.21 -4.29
N SER A 288 3.78 -21.87 -4.14
CA SER A 288 5.01 -21.10 -4.27
C SER A 288 6.05 -21.50 -3.22
N VAL A 289 5.66 -21.54 -1.95
CA VAL A 289 6.56 -21.90 -0.84
C VAL A 289 7.01 -23.36 -0.94
N ALA A 290 6.10 -24.28 -1.27
CA ALA A 290 6.43 -25.69 -1.46
C ALA A 290 7.41 -25.90 -2.62
N ALA A 291 7.13 -25.28 -3.79
CA ALA A 291 8.00 -25.37 -4.95
C ALA A 291 9.42 -24.83 -4.68
N VAL A 292 9.52 -23.66 -4.03
CA VAL A 292 10.81 -23.07 -3.64
C VAL A 292 11.56 -23.99 -2.68
N SER A 293 10.90 -24.43 -1.60
CA SER A 293 11.54 -25.29 -0.59
C SER A 293 12.02 -26.61 -1.17
N MET A 294 11.20 -27.26 -1.99
CA MET A 294 11.56 -28.53 -2.64
C MET A 294 12.69 -28.37 -3.65
N THR A 295 12.63 -27.31 -4.48
CA THR A 295 13.67 -27.06 -5.49
C THR A 295 15.02 -26.77 -4.82
N ILE A 296 15.05 -25.92 -3.78
CA ILE A 296 16.28 -25.62 -3.05
C ILE A 296 16.83 -26.87 -2.39
N THR A 297 15.99 -27.70 -1.77
CA THR A 297 16.42 -28.96 -1.13
C THR A 297 16.99 -29.94 -2.15
N ARG A 298 16.38 -30.08 -3.30
CA ARG A 298 16.91 -30.95 -4.39
C ARG A 298 18.22 -30.43 -4.97
N LEU A 299 18.30 -29.14 -5.25
CA LEU A 299 19.57 -28.56 -5.73
C LEU A 299 20.69 -28.75 -4.71
N TYR A 300 20.36 -28.57 -3.42
CA TYR A 300 21.30 -28.85 -2.34
C TYR A 300 21.81 -30.30 -2.37
N ALA A 301 20.91 -31.28 -2.47
CA ALA A 301 21.24 -32.70 -2.52
C ALA A 301 22.17 -33.04 -3.69
N VAL A 302 21.84 -32.54 -4.90
CA VAL A 302 22.64 -32.77 -6.11
C VAL A 302 24.05 -32.16 -5.99
N LEU A 303 24.16 -30.93 -5.51
CA LEU A 303 25.44 -30.26 -5.36
C LEU A 303 26.31 -30.89 -4.27
N ARG A 304 25.70 -31.32 -3.16
CA ARG A 304 26.35 -32.05 -2.08
C ARG A 304 26.98 -33.37 -2.61
N GLN A 305 26.18 -34.22 -3.29
CA GLN A 305 26.65 -35.45 -3.89
C GLN A 305 27.80 -35.25 -4.87
N THR A 306 27.71 -34.19 -5.70
CA THR A 306 28.76 -33.85 -6.67
C THR A 306 30.06 -33.46 -5.99
N ARG A 307 30.00 -32.71 -4.88
CA ARG A 307 31.14 -32.30 -4.08
C ARG A 307 31.81 -33.50 -3.40
N ASP A 308 31.00 -34.37 -2.75
CA ASP A 308 31.49 -35.55 -2.04
C ASP A 308 32.18 -36.52 -3.02
N ALA A 309 31.61 -36.73 -4.20
CA ALA A 309 32.24 -37.53 -5.26
C ALA A 309 33.52 -36.90 -5.81
N GLY A 310 33.62 -35.59 -5.87
CA GLY A 310 34.83 -34.84 -6.28
C GLY A 310 35.95 -34.98 -5.24
N GLN A 311 35.64 -34.91 -3.95
CA GLN A 311 36.60 -35.10 -2.86
C GLN A 311 37.08 -36.52 -2.77
N ALA A 312 36.21 -37.53 -3.00
CA ALA A 312 36.60 -38.92 -3.06
C ALA A 312 37.59 -39.21 -4.20
N LYS A 313 37.45 -38.57 -5.37
CA LYS A 313 38.39 -38.69 -6.50
C LYS A 313 39.76 -38.05 -6.23
N THR A 314 39.83 -37.01 -5.41
CA THR A 314 41.06 -36.30 -5.07
C THR A 314 41.78 -36.95 -3.86
N ALA A 315 41.09 -37.83 -3.12
CA ALA A 315 41.60 -38.55 -1.95
C ALA A 315 42.15 -39.95 -2.28
N ILE A 316 42.24 -40.32 -3.57
CA ILE A 316 42.95 -41.57 -3.94
C ILE A 316 44.46 -41.28 -3.85
N PRO A 317 45.19 -41.91 -2.90
CA PRO A 317 46.59 -41.62 -2.68
C PRO A 317 47.46 -42.27 -3.76
N ALA A 318 48.53 -41.58 -4.06
CA ALA A 318 49.74 -42.24 -4.56
C ALA A 318 50.26 -43.16 -3.45
N ALA A 319 49.89 -44.45 -3.50
CA ALA A 319 50.46 -45.50 -2.67
C ALA A 319 50.45 -46.81 -3.44
N GLU A 320 51.40 -46.93 -4.37
CA GLU A 320 51.98 -48.19 -4.75
C GLU A 320 53.50 -48.05 -4.72
N THR A 321 54.09 -48.15 -3.57
CA THR A 321 55.45 -48.77 -3.39
C THR A 321 55.45 -49.49 -2.08
N GLY A 322 55.71 -50.82 -2.21
CA GLY A 322 55.60 -51.89 -1.27
C GLY A 322 56.20 -51.67 0.10
N GLN A 323 55.55 -52.31 1.05
CA GLN A 323 56.18 -53.20 2.04
C GLN A 323 55.04 -53.91 2.78
N GLU A 324 55.02 -55.24 2.69
CA GLU A 324 54.22 -56.08 3.54
C GLU A 324 54.77 -55.96 4.96
N GLU A 325 54.00 -55.39 5.85
CA GLU A 325 54.16 -55.57 7.29
C GLU A 325 52.84 -56.06 7.88
N SER A 326 52.93 -57.30 8.41
CA SER A 326 51.86 -58.05 9.05
C SER A 326 51.37 -57.33 10.33
N VAL A 327 50.14 -56.87 10.37
CA VAL A 327 49.48 -56.42 11.59
C VAL A 327 48.35 -57.39 11.98
N PRO A 328 48.27 -57.78 13.28
CA PRO A 328 47.40 -58.87 13.75
C PRO A 328 45.90 -58.47 13.62
N ARG A 329 45.10 -59.43 13.20
CA ARG A 329 43.64 -59.34 13.22
C ARG A 329 43.17 -59.16 14.66
N GLN A 330 42.58 -57.99 14.95
CA GLN A 330 41.70 -57.85 16.09
C GLN A 330 40.33 -58.45 15.74
N GLU A 331 39.94 -59.43 16.53
CA GLU A 331 38.62 -60.05 16.51
C GLU A 331 37.51 -58.96 16.79
N THR A 332 36.64 -58.82 15.86
CA THR A 332 35.38 -58.02 16.05
C THR A 332 34.44 -58.87 16.92
N ALA A 333 34.08 -58.32 18.09
CA ALA A 333 33.04 -58.85 18.95
C ALA A 333 31.68 -58.87 18.25
N PRO A 334 30.82 -59.85 18.51
CA PRO A 334 29.56 -60.02 17.84
C PRO A 334 28.58 -58.96 18.32
N ALA A 335 27.96 -58.22 17.34
CA ALA A 335 26.85 -57.30 17.58
C ALA A 335 25.66 -58.07 18.19
N SER A 336 25.32 -57.73 19.43
CA SER A 336 24.11 -58.20 20.10
C SER A 336 22.86 -57.87 19.27
N ARG A 337 22.18 -58.92 18.83
CA ARG A 337 20.81 -58.84 18.30
C ARG A 337 19.87 -58.41 19.43
N ALA A 338 19.51 -57.12 19.48
CA ALA A 338 18.29 -56.69 20.12
C ALA A 338 17.19 -56.70 19.05
N GLY A 339 16.44 -57.79 19.03
CA GLY A 339 15.23 -57.90 18.21
C GLY A 339 14.11 -57.04 18.78
N GLY A 340 13.68 -56.10 18.02
CA GLY A 340 12.45 -55.37 18.16
C GLY A 340 12.01 -55.01 16.76
N SER A 341 11.24 -55.89 16.13
CA SER A 341 10.56 -55.59 14.87
C SER A 341 9.47 -54.53 15.15
N GLU A 342 9.83 -53.26 15.05
CA GLU A 342 8.80 -52.24 14.85
C GLU A 342 8.06 -52.53 13.54
N PRO A 343 6.70 -52.50 13.56
CA PRO A 343 5.93 -52.77 12.36
C PRO A 343 6.23 -51.66 11.32
N ALA A 344 6.59 -52.09 10.12
CA ALA A 344 6.81 -51.23 8.97
C ALA A 344 5.66 -50.23 8.86
N SER A 345 5.95 -48.95 9.11
CA SER A 345 4.97 -47.88 9.02
C SER A 345 4.38 -47.83 7.61
N ARG A 346 3.07 -48.00 7.52
CA ARG A 346 2.30 -47.89 6.26
C ARG A 346 2.67 -46.61 5.51
N PRO A 347 2.77 -46.64 4.17
CA PRO A 347 3.00 -45.44 3.42
C PRO A 347 1.93 -44.40 3.75
N PRO A 348 2.26 -43.10 3.80
CA PRO A 348 1.32 -42.07 4.17
C PRO A 348 0.10 -42.12 3.23
N SER A 349 -1.06 -42.39 3.82
CA SER A 349 -2.33 -42.44 3.07
C SER A 349 -2.63 -41.06 2.47
N GLN A 350 -3.14 -41.02 1.25
CA GLN A 350 -3.65 -39.79 0.63
C GLN A 350 -4.68 -39.12 1.57
N PRO A 351 -4.77 -37.76 1.58
CA PRO A 351 -5.74 -37.10 2.43
C PRO A 351 -7.15 -37.59 2.10
N SER A 352 -7.90 -37.97 3.13
CA SER A 352 -9.31 -38.29 2.95
C SER A 352 -10.06 -37.02 2.54
N LEU A 353 -11.11 -37.16 1.75
CA LEU A 353 -11.97 -36.02 1.37
C LEU A 353 -12.46 -35.24 2.61
N LYS A 354 -12.69 -35.92 3.73
CA LYS A 354 -13.09 -35.31 5.01
C LYS A 354 -12.02 -34.38 5.57
N GLU A 355 -10.74 -34.72 5.50
CA GLU A 355 -9.63 -33.89 5.98
C GLU A 355 -9.40 -32.66 5.09
N VAL A 356 -9.57 -32.81 3.77
CA VAL A 356 -9.52 -31.67 2.83
C VAL A 356 -10.68 -30.73 3.10
N ILE A 357 -11.91 -31.26 3.30
CA ILE A 357 -13.08 -30.46 3.62
C ILE A 357 -12.91 -29.77 4.98
N ALA A 358 -12.42 -30.46 6.01
CA ALA A 358 -12.18 -29.86 7.32
C ALA A 358 -11.15 -28.71 7.24
N PHE A 359 -10.10 -28.88 6.45
CA PHE A 359 -9.10 -27.85 6.22
C PHE A 359 -9.67 -26.64 5.47
N LEU A 360 -10.47 -26.86 4.40
CA LEU A 360 -11.15 -25.78 3.69
C LEU A 360 -12.17 -25.06 4.57
N MET A 361 -12.86 -25.78 5.45
CA MET A 361 -13.78 -25.19 6.44
C MET A 361 -13.03 -24.31 7.45
N ILE A 362 -11.88 -24.76 7.96
CA ILE A 362 -11.06 -23.95 8.87
C ILE A 362 -10.55 -22.69 8.13
N ALA A 363 -10.05 -22.83 6.90
CA ALA A 363 -9.64 -21.70 6.09
C ALA A 363 -10.79 -20.72 5.82
N ALA A 364 -12.00 -21.21 5.55
CA ALA A 364 -13.19 -20.39 5.37
C ALA A 364 -13.60 -19.66 6.66
N VAL A 365 -13.60 -20.34 7.81
CA VAL A 365 -13.89 -19.73 9.11
C VAL A 365 -12.85 -18.67 9.47
N MET A 366 -11.56 -18.94 9.25
CA MET A 366 -10.49 -17.97 9.46
C MET A 366 -10.63 -16.75 8.54
N SER A 367 -11.02 -16.97 7.29
CA SER A 367 -11.28 -15.90 6.32
C SER A 367 -12.49 -15.06 6.69
N LEU A 368 -13.55 -15.68 7.19
CA LEU A 368 -14.73 -14.98 7.72
C LEU A 368 -14.39 -14.16 8.98
N ALA A 369 -13.56 -14.69 9.87
CA ALA A 369 -13.12 -13.97 11.06
C ALA A 369 -12.21 -12.77 10.69
N ALA A 370 -11.29 -12.95 9.74
CA ALA A 370 -10.46 -11.87 9.21
C ALA A 370 -11.30 -10.81 8.48
N ALA A 371 -12.27 -11.25 7.65
CA ALA A 371 -13.22 -10.37 7.01
C ALA A 371 -14.07 -9.60 8.03
N GLY A 372 -14.56 -10.26 9.10
CA GLY A 372 -15.29 -9.61 10.18
C GLY A 372 -14.47 -8.55 10.91
N GLY A 373 -13.19 -8.80 11.14
CA GLY A 373 -12.26 -7.81 11.72
C GLY A 373 -12.00 -6.62 10.77
N ILE A 374 -11.91 -6.87 9.47
CA ILE A 374 -11.78 -5.81 8.45
C ILE A 374 -13.10 -5.03 8.36
N LEU A 375 -14.23 -5.72 8.29
CA LEU A 375 -15.57 -5.10 8.18
C LEU A 375 -15.94 -4.26 9.43
N GLY A 376 -15.47 -4.64 10.61
CA GLY A 376 -15.67 -3.87 11.85
C GLY A 376 -14.96 -2.51 11.87
N ASN A 377 -14.00 -2.28 10.99
CA ASN A 377 -13.28 -1.02 10.85
C ASN A 377 -13.84 -0.11 9.72
N PHE A 378 -14.87 -0.53 8.99
CA PHE A 378 -15.55 0.34 8.03
C PHE A 378 -16.47 1.31 8.75
N ASP A 379 -16.20 2.60 8.65
CA ASP A 379 -17.18 3.62 8.98
C ASP A 379 -18.30 3.57 7.93
N LEU A 380 -19.48 3.14 8.36
CA LEU A 380 -20.66 3.01 7.50
C LEU A 380 -21.41 4.34 7.36
N HIS A 381 -21.09 5.35 8.18
CA HIS A 381 -21.71 6.66 8.10
C HIS A 381 -21.06 7.49 7.00
N ASP A 382 -21.88 8.00 6.11
CA ASP A 382 -21.43 8.92 5.07
C ASP A 382 -21.48 10.35 5.62
N ASN A 383 -20.36 10.79 6.22
CA ASN A 383 -20.25 12.15 6.80
C ASN A 383 -19.56 13.11 5.82
N VAL A 384 -20.11 13.20 4.61
CA VAL A 384 -19.55 14.00 3.51
C VAL A 384 -20.35 15.29 3.38
N ARG A 385 -19.66 16.43 3.34
CA ARG A 385 -20.24 17.76 3.09
C ARG A 385 -20.36 18.01 1.58
N ILE A 386 -21.29 18.86 1.21
CA ILE A 386 -21.54 19.27 -0.17
C ILE A 386 -21.22 20.75 -0.32
N THR A 387 -20.33 21.07 -1.25
CA THR A 387 -20.01 22.45 -1.65
C THR A 387 -20.54 22.73 -3.05
N ALA A 388 -21.36 23.75 -3.18
CA ALA A 388 -21.85 24.25 -4.45
C ALA A 388 -20.74 25.06 -5.14
N HIS A 389 -20.20 24.55 -6.26
CA HIS A 389 -19.08 25.14 -7.02
C HIS A 389 -19.53 26.42 -7.76
N ARG A 390 -18.99 27.57 -7.37
CA ARG A 390 -19.37 28.90 -7.87
C ARG A 390 -20.87 29.20 -7.67
N GLY A 391 -21.46 28.65 -6.60
CA GLY A 391 -22.87 28.51 -6.42
C GLY A 391 -23.45 27.27 -7.10
N SER A 392 -24.77 27.14 -7.25
CA SER A 392 -25.41 26.10 -8.05
C SER A 392 -25.28 26.42 -9.54
N SER A 393 -24.06 26.25 -10.07
CA SER A 393 -23.64 26.77 -11.38
C SER A 393 -24.13 25.92 -12.57
N TRP A 394 -24.70 24.72 -12.32
CA TRP A 394 -25.33 23.94 -13.38
C TRP A 394 -26.57 24.61 -13.97
N SER A 395 -27.35 25.28 -13.13
CA SER A 395 -28.66 25.87 -13.47
C SER A 395 -28.69 27.38 -13.41
N ASN A 396 -27.61 28.02 -12.90
CA ASN A 396 -27.50 29.48 -12.74
C ASN A 396 -26.13 29.97 -13.21
N PRO A 397 -26.00 31.27 -13.60
CA PRO A 397 -24.69 31.82 -13.94
C PRO A 397 -23.75 31.81 -12.75
N GLU A 398 -22.54 31.28 -12.95
CA GLU A 398 -21.53 31.12 -11.92
C GLU A 398 -21.17 32.42 -11.19
N ASN A 399 -20.80 32.34 -9.91
CA ASN A 399 -20.34 33.48 -9.12
C ASN A 399 -21.34 34.67 -9.06
N THR A 400 -22.65 34.39 -9.13
CA THR A 400 -23.72 35.38 -8.97
C THR A 400 -24.56 35.14 -7.73
N LEU A 401 -25.28 36.15 -7.28
CA LEU A 401 -26.21 36.00 -6.15
C LEU A 401 -27.35 35.02 -6.47
N ALA A 402 -27.76 34.88 -7.74
CA ALA A 402 -28.74 33.86 -8.15
C ALA A 402 -28.20 32.44 -7.92
N ALA A 403 -26.96 32.16 -8.32
CA ALA A 403 -26.35 30.85 -8.11
C ALA A 403 -26.15 30.51 -6.61
N ILE A 404 -25.78 31.51 -5.82
CA ILE A 404 -25.60 31.38 -4.36
C ILE A 404 -26.93 31.11 -3.66
N ARG A 405 -27.98 31.87 -4.03
CA ARG A 405 -29.34 31.68 -3.49
C ARG A 405 -29.84 30.27 -3.78
N HIS A 406 -29.64 29.80 -4.99
CA HIS A 406 -30.07 28.45 -5.38
C HIS A 406 -29.31 27.37 -4.67
N ALA A 407 -28.01 27.55 -4.38
CA ALA A 407 -27.22 26.63 -3.57
C ALA A 407 -27.78 26.48 -2.13
N VAL A 408 -28.29 27.58 -1.54
CA VAL A 408 -28.98 27.54 -0.24
C VAL A 408 -30.29 26.75 -0.34
N GLU A 409 -31.07 26.94 -1.39
CA GLU A 409 -32.35 26.26 -1.63
C GLU A 409 -32.13 24.75 -1.84
N GLU A 410 -31.04 24.34 -2.50
CA GLU A 410 -30.65 22.94 -2.72
C GLU A 410 -29.99 22.30 -1.49
N GLY A 411 -29.81 23.04 -0.39
CA GLY A 411 -29.30 22.52 0.87
C GLY A 411 -27.82 22.15 0.85
N ALA A 412 -27.01 22.86 0.09
CA ALA A 412 -25.56 22.71 0.16
C ALA A 412 -25.01 23.13 1.53
N ASP A 413 -23.93 22.47 2.00
CA ASP A 413 -23.28 22.81 3.27
C ASP A 413 -22.37 24.03 3.14
N TYR A 414 -21.77 24.19 1.95
CA TYR A 414 -20.93 25.32 1.57
C TYR A 414 -21.32 25.83 0.19
N VAL A 415 -21.11 27.12 -0.03
CA VAL A 415 -20.98 27.68 -1.36
C VAL A 415 -19.53 28.05 -1.60
N GLU A 416 -18.97 27.62 -2.72
CA GLU A 416 -17.64 28.05 -3.15
C GLU A 416 -17.78 29.26 -4.09
N VAL A 417 -16.87 30.22 -3.96
CA VAL A 417 -16.85 31.47 -4.74
C VAL A 417 -15.42 31.89 -5.06
N ASP A 418 -15.19 32.31 -6.30
CA ASP A 418 -13.89 32.79 -6.79
C ASP A 418 -13.72 34.27 -6.56
N VAL A 419 -12.64 34.71 -5.89
CA VAL A 419 -12.43 36.11 -5.53
C VAL A 419 -11.19 36.71 -6.20
N ARG A 420 -11.38 37.89 -6.82
CA ARG A 420 -10.33 38.75 -7.36
C ARG A 420 -10.47 40.18 -6.84
N LEU A 421 -9.42 40.99 -7.00
CA LEU A 421 -9.46 42.42 -6.65
C LEU A 421 -9.67 43.29 -7.88
N THR A 422 -10.45 44.35 -7.70
CA THR A 422 -10.50 45.49 -8.61
C THR A 422 -9.27 46.39 -8.44
N ALA A 423 -9.03 47.32 -9.35
CA ALA A 423 -7.94 48.30 -9.28
C ALA A 423 -7.96 49.10 -7.97
N ASP A 424 -9.17 49.51 -7.53
CA ASP A 424 -9.41 50.24 -6.29
C ASP A 424 -9.50 49.33 -5.04
N GLY A 425 -9.26 48.00 -5.21
CA GLY A 425 -9.06 47.02 -4.12
C GLY A 425 -10.34 46.46 -3.52
N HIS A 426 -11.46 46.48 -4.24
CA HIS A 426 -12.67 45.76 -3.82
C HIS A 426 -12.59 44.28 -4.18
N PRO A 427 -12.81 43.34 -3.24
CA PRO A 427 -12.95 41.92 -3.54
C PRO A 427 -14.27 41.66 -4.28
N VAL A 428 -14.19 41.11 -5.50
CA VAL A 428 -15.35 40.82 -6.37
C VAL A 428 -15.32 39.36 -6.80
N LEU A 429 -16.49 38.81 -7.15
CA LEU A 429 -16.59 37.41 -7.58
C LEU A 429 -16.34 37.31 -9.09
N LEU A 430 -15.24 36.62 -9.45
CA LEU A 430 -14.92 36.29 -10.84
C LEU A 430 -13.89 35.15 -10.91
N HIS A 431 -14.18 34.10 -11.70
CA HIS A 431 -13.26 33.00 -11.91
C HIS A 431 -12.11 33.36 -12.86
N ASP A 432 -12.43 33.84 -14.06
CA ASP A 432 -11.44 34.08 -15.12
C ASP A 432 -10.54 35.29 -14.82
N ALA A 433 -9.39 35.36 -15.49
CA ALA A 433 -8.46 36.47 -15.32
C ALA A 433 -9.01 37.76 -15.93
N ASP A 434 -9.97 37.66 -16.85
CA ASP A 434 -10.64 38.79 -17.49
C ASP A 434 -12.19 38.62 -17.50
N LEU A 435 -12.90 39.64 -17.92
CA LEU A 435 -14.35 39.68 -17.93
C LEU A 435 -14.96 39.20 -19.27
N PHE A 436 -14.12 38.70 -20.20
CA PHE A 436 -14.58 38.46 -21.57
C PHE A 436 -15.69 37.41 -21.67
N ARG A 437 -15.52 36.28 -21.02
CA ARG A 437 -16.47 35.14 -21.12
C ARG A 437 -17.85 35.51 -20.53
N VAL A 438 -17.88 36.24 -19.42
CA VAL A 438 -19.12 36.50 -18.67
C VAL A 438 -19.75 37.83 -19.01
N ALA A 439 -18.97 38.83 -19.49
CA ALA A 439 -19.46 40.19 -19.75
C ALA A 439 -19.00 40.78 -21.09
N GLY A 440 -18.25 40.05 -21.93
CA GLY A 440 -17.77 40.54 -23.23
C GLY A 440 -16.59 41.53 -23.15
N GLU A 441 -16.11 41.92 -21.97
CA GLU A 441 -15.09 42.94 -21.75
C GLU A 441 -13.69 42.30 -21.62
N ARG A 442 -12.75 42.68 -22.49
CA ARG A 442 -11.37 42.12 -22.52
C ARG A 442 -10.41 42.81 -21.56
N LYS A 443 -10.85 43.06 -20.34
CA LYS A 443 -10.04 43.68 -19.29
C LYS A 443 -10.09 42.84 -18.03
N SER A 444 -8.99 42.86 -17.26
CA SER A 444 -8.95 42.25 -15.93
C SER A 444 -9.72 43.13 -14.93
N PRO A 445 -10.35 42.54 -13.89
CA PRO A 445 -10.88 43.33 -12.77
C PRO A 445 -9.81 44.25 -12.14
N SER A 446 -8.54 43.80 -12.10
CA SER A 446 -7.43 44.60 -11.58
C SER A 446 -7.09 45.86 -12.37
N ASP A 447 -7.59 45.98 -13.61
CA ASP A 447 -7.44 47.18 -14.47
C ASP A 447 -8.60 48.16 -14.35
N LEU A 448 -9.67 47.80 -13.64
CA LEU A 448 -10.92 48.53 -13.55
C LEU A 448 -11.30 48.78 -12.10
N THR A 449 -11.92 49.93 -11.83
CA THR A 449 -12.56 50.19 -10.53
C THR A 449 -13.88 49.43 -10.42
N TYR A 450 -14.36 49.22 -9.20
CA TYR A 450 -15.66 48.58 -8.99
C TYR A 450 -16.80 49.37 -9.68
N GLU A 451 -16.78 50.70 -9.63
CA GLU A 451 -17.75 51.55 -10.31
C GLU A 451 -17.84 51.31 -11.82
N GLN A 452 -16.73 50.92 -12.46
CA GLN A 452 -16.68 50.59 -13.89
C GLN A 452 -17.26 49.22 -14.23
N ILE A 453 -17.26 48.27 -13.30
CA ILE A 453 -17.69 46.88 -13.55
C ILE A 453 -19.04 46.54 -12.94
N LYS A 454 -19.51 47.26 -11.91
CA LYS A 454 -20.75 46.93 -11.17
C LYS A 454 -22.00 46.88 -12.04
N GLY A 455 -22.03 47.60 -13.18
CA GLY A 455 -23.14 47.63 -14.11
C GLY A 455 -23.13 46.59 -15.21
N LEU A 456 -22.05 45.81 -15.32
CA LEU A 456 -21.91 44.79 -16.37
C LEU A 456 -22.89 43.63 -16.15
N ASP A 457 -23.56 43.23 -17.22
CA ASP A 457 -24.39 42.02 -17.24
C ASP A 457 -23.50 40.80 -17.28
N VAL A 458 -23.56 39.95 -16.24
CA VAL A 458 -22.81 38.69 -16.13
C VAL A 458 -23.73 37.47 -16.09
N GLY A 459 -25.00 37.64 -16.43
CA GLY A 459 -26.00 36.58 -16.43
C GLY A 459 -26.52 36.19 -17.82
N SER A 460 -26.66 37.13 -18.75
CA SER A 460 -27.24 36.87 -20.08
C SER A 460 -26.44 35.86 -20.92
N TRP A 461 -25.16 35.74 -20.73
CA TRP A 461 -24.33 34.70 -21.38
C TRP A 461 -24.79 33.29 -21.06
N PHE A 462 -25.36 33.09 -19.86
CA PHE A 462 -25.89 31.81 -19.40
C PHE A 462 -27.33 31.60 -19.93
N ALA A 463 -28.21 32.56 -19.64
CA ALA A 463 -29.57 32.59 -20.21
C ALA A 463 -30.19 34.01 -20.08
N PRO A 464 -31.09 34.44 -21.02
CA PRO A 464 -31.70 35.78 -21.00
C PRO A 464 -32.42 36.14 -19.70
N ARG A 465 -32.97 35.18 -18.99
CA ARG A 465 -33.66 35.40 -17.70
C ARG A 465 -32.74 35.92 -16.58
N PHE A 466 -31.43 35.85 -16.76
CA PHE A 466 -30.44 36.33 -15.80
C PHE A 466 -29.78 37.65 -16.20
N GLN A 467 -30.36 38.39 -17.14
CA GLN A 467 -29.85 39.71 -17.63
C GLN A 467 -29.62 40.74 -16.52
N ASP A 468 -30.25 40.55 -15.35
CA ASP A 468 -30.14 41.45 -14.20
C ASP A 468 -29.03 41.06 -13.22
N GLU A 469 -28.35 39.93 -13.44
CA GLU A 469 -27.23 39.52 -12.59
C GLU A 469 -25.98 40.38 -12.85
N ARG A 470 -25.35 40.80 -11.77
CA ARG A 470 -24.18 41.69 -11.74
C ARG A 470 -23.05 41.00 -11.01
N ILE A 471 -21.82 41.53 -11.16
CA ILE A 471 -20.64 41.06 -10.41
C ILE A 471 -20.84 41.42 -8.93
N PRO A 472 -20.98 40.40 -8.03
CA PRO A 472 -21.17 40.71 -6.61
C PRO A 472 -19.88 41.17 -5.95
N LEU A 473 -19.99 42.04 -4.95
CA LEU A 473 -18.95 42.23 -3.95
C LEU A 473 -18.91 41.03 -3.00
N LEU A 474 -17.72 40.67 -2.54
CA LEU A 474 -17.59 39.63 -1.50
C LEU A 474 -18.35 39.99 -0.22
N SER A 475 -18.39 41.28 0.15
CA SER A 475 -19.18 41.80 1.28
C SER A 475 -20.68 41.48 1.18
N ASP A 476 -21.25 41.60 -0.01
CA ASP A 476 -22.67 41.33 -0.24
C ASP A 476 -22.96 39.83 -0.14
N VAL A 477 -22.04 39.02 -0.65
CA VAL A 477 -22.12 37.55 -0.56
C VAL A 477 -22.02 37.09 0.89
N LEU A 478 -21.04 37.57 1.65
CA LEU A 478 -20.87 37.22 3.07
C LEU A 478 -22.10 37.64 3.90
N ALA A 479 -22.62 38.85 3.68
CA ALA A 479 -23.83 39.31 4.34
C ALA A 479 -25.06 38.45 3.99
N PHE A 480 -25.19 38.00 2.74
CA PHE A 480 -26.27 37.10 2.31
C PHE A 480 -26.14 35.69 2.92
N CYS A 481 -24.94 35.12 2.96
CA CYS A 481 -24.68 33.74 3.40
C CYS A 481 -24.76 33.58 4.92
N LYS A 482 -24.51 34.64 5.69
CA LYS A 482 -24.43 34.59 7.15
C LYS A 482 -25.63 33.90 7.79
N GLY A 483 -25.34 32.83 8.54
CA GLY A 483 -26.33 31.98 9.21
C GLY A 483 -27.22 31.15 8.28
N LYS A 484 -26.93 31.08 6.97
CA LYS A 484 -27.68 30.28 5.98
C LYS A 484 -26.85 29.18 5.35
N ILE A 485 -25.60 29.49 4.96
CA ILE A 485 -24.69 28.58 4.28
C ILE A 485 -23.25 29.04 4.55
N ARG A 486 -22.35 28.11 4.77
CA ARG A 486 -20.91 28.41 4.92
C ARG A 486 -20.27 28.76 3.58
N VAL A 487 -19.18 29.50 3.60
CA VAL A 487 -18.53 29.99 2.37
C VAL A 487 -17.11 29.43 2.25
N ASN A 488 -16.81 28.82 1.10
CA ASN A 488 -15.45 28.50 0.68
C ASN A 488 -14.99 29.59 -0.30
N ILE A 489 -14.05 30.44 0.15
CA ILE A 489 -13.56 31.57 -0.62
C ILE A 489 -12.28 31.17 -1.34
N GLU A 490 -12.36 30.96 -2.67
CA GLU A 490 -11.15 30.71 -3.47
C GLU A 490 -10.47 32.04 -3.82
N LEU A 491 -9.24 32.23 -3.35
CA LEU A 491 -8.42 33.38 -3.69
C LEU A 491 -7.66 33.12 -5.00
N LYS A 492 -8.07 33.81 -6.08
CA LYS A 492 -7.39 33.74 -7.37
C LYS A 492 -6.13 34.63 -7.31
N ALA A 493 -4.97 33.97 -7.16
CA ALA A 493 -3.70 34.67 -7.06
C ALA A 493 -3.46 35.58 -8.27
N ASP A 494 -3.18 36.84 -7.99
CA ASP A 494 -2.76 37.87 -8.93
C ASP A 494 -1.30 38.30 -8.68
N ALA A 495 -0.93 39.47 -9.23
CA ALA A 495 0.42 40.02 -9.08
C ALA A 495 0.78 40.42 -7.62
N ASN A 496 -0.23 40.61 -6.75
CA ASN A 496 -0.01 40.98 -5.33
C ASN A 496 -0.78 40.05 -4.37
N PRO A 497 -0.25 38.87 -4.09
CA PRO A 497 -0.87 37.89 -3.20
C PRO A 497 -1.19 38.41 -1.81
N ARG A 498 -0.31 39.26 -1.25
CA ARG A 498 -0.49 39.86 0.09
C ARG A 498 -1.68 40.81 0.14
N ARG A 499 -1.81 41.71 -0.85
CA ARG A 499 -2.92 42.64 -0.90
C ARG A 499 -4.26 41.91 -1.03
N LEU A 500 -4.31 40.84 -1.83
CA LEU A 500 -5.50 40.01 -1.96
C LEU A 500 -5.91 39.39 -0.61
N ALA A 501 -4.97 38.77 0.10
CA ALA A 501 -5.20 38.21 1.42
C ALA A 501 -5.68 39.27 2.43
N GLU A 502 -4.97 40.41 2.53
CA GLU A 502 -5.33 41.51 3.43
C GLU A 502 -6.76 42.01 3.18
N ARG A 503 -7.12 42.26 1.92
CA ARG A 503 -8.46 42.79 1.57
C ARG A 503 -9.55 41.77 1.84
N VAL A 504 -9.34 40.51 1.55
CA VAL A 504 -10.34 39.45 1.78
C VAL A 504 -10.53 39.18 3.26
N VAL A 505 -9.45 39.03 4.05
CA VAL A 505 -9.54 38.84 5.50
C VAL A 505 -10.21 40.03 6.17
N GLN A 506 -9.87 41.27 5.79
CA GLN A 506 -10.54 42.45 6.27
C GLN A 506 -12.05 42.44 5.96
N THR A 507 -12.42 42.14 4.71
CA THR A 507 -13.85 42.10 4.31
C THR A 507 -14.60 40.99 5.06
N LEU A 508 -13.93 39.85 5.31
CA LEU A 508 -14.51 38.74 6.07
C LEU A 508 -14.82 39.17 7.53
N HIS A 509 -13.90 39.86 8.18
CA HIS A 509 -14.10 40.33 9.55
C HIS A 509 -15.18 41.41 9.65
N GLU A 510 -15.29 42.27 8.64
CA GLU A 510 -16.29 43.37 8.64
C GLU A 510 -17.71 42.89 8.30
N HIS A 511 -17.87 41.89 7.42
CA HIS A 511 -19.18 41.52 6.84
C HIS A 511 -19.57 40.04 7.05
N GLY A 512 -18.64 39.17 7.40
CA GLY A 512 -18.86 37.71 7.56
C GLY A 512 -18.84 37.24 8.99
N ASP A 513 -18.69 35.93 9.16
CA ASP A 513 -18.25 35.22 10.37
C ASP A 513 -17.08 34.30 9.99
N PRO A 514 -15.86 34.54 10.48
CA PRO A 514 -14.71 33.70 10.16
C PRO A 514 -14.93 32.22 10.44
N ARG A 515 -15.79 31.86 11.41
CA ARG A 515 -16.10 30.45 11.75
C ARG A 515 -17.01 29.77 10.75
N GLU A 516 -17.71 30.54 9.92
CA GLU A 516 -18.58 30.03 8.84
C GLU A 516 -17.87 30.03 7.47
N CYS A 517 -16.57 30.37 7.45
CA CYS A 517 -15.80 30.51 6.21
C CYS A 517 -14.54 29.65 6.25
N ILE A 518 -14.15 29.17 5.06
CA ILE A 518 -12.84 28.57 4.80
C ILE A 518 -12.23 29.28 3.58
N ILE A 519 -10.91 29.33 3.51
CA ILE A 519 -10.21 29.98 2.40
C ILE A 519 -9.39 28.94 1.64
N SER A 520 -9.52 28.92 0.32
CA SER A 520 -8.75 28.06 -0.56
C SER A 520 -7.98 28.85 -1.62
N SER A 521 -6.87 28.33 -2.10
CA SER A 521 -6.10 28.90 -3.21
C SER A 521 -5.18 27.87 -3.86
N ALA A 522 -4.91 28.04 -5.15
CA ALA A 522 -3.84 27.35 -5.86
C ALA A 522 -2.45 27.96 -5.56
N SER A 523 -2.38 29.08 -4.84
CA SER A 523 -1.14 29.75 -4.44
C SER A 523 -0.89 29.59 -2.95
N ILE A 524 0.13 28.82 -2.61
CA ILE A 524 0.53 28.63 -1.20
C ILE A 524 0.93 29.96 -0.54
N ARG A 525 1.51 30.90 -1.31
CA ARG A 525 1.88 32.23 -0.78
C ARG A 525 0.69 33.05 -0.31
N VAL A 526 -0.44 32.95 -1.03
CA VAL A 526 -1.68 33.60 -0.60
C VAL A 526 -2.16 33.01 0.72
N LEU A 527 -2.13 31.68 0.84
CA LEU A 527 -2.56 30.97 2.04
C LEU A 527 -1.65 31.28 3.24
N GLU A 528 -0.34 31.37 3.02
CA GLU A 528 0.63 31.81 4.05
C GLU A 528 0.27 33.20 4.58
N HIS A 529 -0.05 34.15 3.70
CA HIS A 529 -0.46 35.49 4.13
C HIS A 529 -1.80 35.50 4.86
N VAL A 530 -2.76 34.66 4.46
CA VAL A 530 -4.03 34.51 5.19
C VAL A 530 -3.77 33.98 6.60
N SER A 531 -2.95 32.94 6.76
CA SER A 531 -2.60 32.36 8.06
C SER A 531 -1.80 33.32 8.95
N GLU A 532 -0.98 34.22 8.36
CA GLU A 532 -0.29 35.28 9.09
C GLU A 532 -1.26 36.34 9.63
N LEU A 533 -2.34 36.62 8.90
CA LEU A 533 -3.33 37.65 9.25
C LEU A 533 -4.36 37.12 10.26
N ASP A 534 -4.81 35.89 10.08
CA ASP A 534 -5.76 35.22 10.97
C ASP A 534 -5.54 33.70 10.93
N PRO A 535 -4.86 33.14 11.94
CA PRO A 535 -4.57 31.70 11.99
C PRO A 535 -5.80 30.82 12.30
N ASP A 536 -6.93 31.43 12.72
CA ASP A 536 -8.15 30.68 13.05
C ASP A 536 -9.03 30.41 11.81
N ILE A 537 -8.74 31.04 10.67
CA ILE A 537 -9.42 30.75 9.40
C ILE A 537 -8.85 29.49 8.79
N PRO A 538 -9.64 28.41 8.60
CA PRO A 538 -9.14 27.18 7.95
C PRO A 538 -8.72 27.47 6.50
N ILE A 539 -7.50 27.03 6.13
CA ILE A 539 -6.92 27.24 4.80
C ILE A 539 -6.74 25.94 4.04
N GLY A 540 -7.00 25.95 2.73
CA GLY A 540 -6.87 24.77 1.86
C GLY A 540 -6.10 25.03 0.58
N PHE A 541 -5.26 24.07 0.19
CA PHE A 541 -4.49 24.14 -1.04
C PHE A 541 -5.21 23.42 -2.18
N ILE A 542 -5.39 24.14 -3.31
CA ILE A 542 -6.07 23.61 -4.50
C ILE A 542 -5.07 22.89 -5.40
N ILE A 543 -5.37 21.64 -5.71
CA ILE A 543 -4.51 20.74 -6.46
C ILE A 543 -5.21 20.32 -7.76
N SER A 544 -4.81 20.92 -8.88
CA SER A 544 -5.21 20.49 -10.22
C SER A 544 -4.33 19.38 -10.78
N GLN A 545 -3.03 19.46 -10.52
CA GLN A 545 -2.01 18.46 -10.80
C GLN A 545 -0.95 18.55 -9.69
N SER A 546 -0.58 17.41 -9.10
CA SER A 546 0.49 17.39 -8.12
C SER A 546 1.56 16.36 -8.48
N ILE A 547 2.79 16.73 -8.19
CA ILE A 547 3.94 15.84 -8.17
C ILE A 547 4.66 16.13 -6.84
N GLY A 548 4.73 15.14 -5.98
CA GLY A 548 5.30 15.24 -4.65
C GLY A 548 4.29 15.05 -3.52
N ASP A 549 4.77 15.06 -2.29
CA ASP A 549 3.94 14.87 -1.10
C ASP A 549 3.28 16.19 -0.66
N VAL A 550 2.04 16.37 -1.10
CA VAL A 550 1.22 17.55 -0.76
C VAL A 550 0.67 17.49 0.67
N THR A 551 0.79 16.35 1.34
CA THR A 551 0.29 16.19 2.71
C THR A 551 1.14 16.91 3.75
N THR A 552 2.35 17.31 3.38
CA THR A 552 3.29 18.06 4.23
C THR A 552 3.07 19.57 4.26
N LEU A 553 2.18 20.09 3.40
CA LEU A 553 1.87 21.52 3.35
C LEU A 553 1.19 21.97 4.66
N ALA A 554 1.51 23.16 5.13
CA ALA A 554 0.90 23.76 6.32
C ALA A 554 -0.49 24.32 5.96
N VAL A 555 -1.47 23.44 5.74
CA VAL A 555 -2.86 23.76 5.43
C VAL A 555 -3.79 22.76 6.14
N ASP A 556 -5.04 23.14 6.37
CA ASP A 556 -6.02 22.31 7.08
C ASP A 556 -6.69 21.30 6.16
N PHE A 557 -6.87 21.64 4.88
CA PHE A 557 -7.48 20.75 3.90
C PHE A 557 -6.78 20.80 2.54
N LEU A 558 -6.97 19.73 1.76
CA LEU A 558 -6.53 19.64 0.38
C LEU A 558 -7.75 19.61 -0.55
N SER A 559 -7.83 20.58 -1.45
CA SER A 559 -8.87 20.66 -2.49
C SER A 559 -8.34 20.04 -3.78
N ILE A 560 -8.70 18.77 -4.03
CA ILE A 560 -8.05 17.90 -5.03
C ILE A 560 -8.97 17.72 -6.23
N SER A 561 -8.44 17.88 -7.46
CA SER A 561 -9.22 17.59 -8.66
C SER A 561 -9.63 16.11 -8.70
N SER A 562 -10.85 15.82 -9.16
CA SER A 562 -11.40 14.45 -9.24
C SER A 562 -10.54 13.47 -10.07
N ARG A 563 -9.65 14.00 -10.92
CA ARG A 563 -8.69 13.19 -11.71
C ARG A 563 -7.46 12.80 -10.90
N GLN A 564 -7.12 13.55 -9.86
CA GLN A 564 -5.94 13.35 -9.01
C GLN A 564 -6.29 12.70 -7.67
N ALA A 565 -7.56 12.70 -7.27
CA ALA A 565 -8.05 12.16 -6.01
C ALA A 565 -8.02 10.61 -6.05
N THR A 566 -6.83 10.04 -5.85
CA THR A 566 -6.63 8.60 -5.76
C THR A 566 -6.87 8.09 -4.32
N PRO A 567 -7.26 6.82 -4.11
CA PRO A 567 -7.40 6.26 -2.77
C PRO A 567 -6.16 6.48 -1.89
N GLY A 568 -4.96 6.24 -2.46
CA GLY A 568 -3.70 6.42 -1.73
C GLY A 568 -3.44 7.86 -1.28
N LEU A 569 -3.81 8.87 -2.10
CA LEU A 569 -3.66 10.27 -1.72
C LEU A 569 -4.68 10.68 -0.65
N ILE A 570 -5.93 10.18 -0.75
CA ILE A 570 -6.98 10.44 0.24
C ILE A 570 -6.56 9.84 1.60
N ASP A 571 -6.08 8.61 1.62
CA ASP A 571 -5.61 7.96 2.84
C ASP A 571 -4.39 8.67 3.44
N ALA A 572 -3.43 9.09 2.61
CA ALA A 572 -2.25 9.84 3.04
C ALA A 572 -2.62 11.20 3.65
N ALA A 573 -3.56 11.94 3.04
CA ALA A 573 -4.07 13.20 3.57
C ALA A 573 -4.75 13.01 4.93
N ARG A 574 -5.59 11.97 5.06
CA ARG A 574 -6.26 11.63 6.33
C ARG A 574 -5.27 11.26 7.43
N ILE A 575 -4.23 10.46 7.10
CA ILE A 575 -3.15 10.13 8.04
C ILE A 575 -2.41 11.41 8.49
N ALA A 576 -2.24 12.39 7.60
CA ALA A 576 -1.65 13.67 7.92
C ALA A 576 -2.62 14.65 8.66
N GLY A 577 -3.82 14.20 9.02
CA GLY A 577 -4.81 15.00 9.73
C GLY A 577 -5.46 16.09 8.89
N LYS A 578 -5.46 15.96 7.55
CA LYS A 578 -6.02 16.94 6.63
C LYS A 578 -7.35 16.46 6.07
N GLU A 579 -8.31 17.39 5.96
CA GLU A 579 -9.55 17.12 5.22
C GLU A 579 -9.28 17.06 3.71
N VAL A 580 -10.07 16.26 3.01
CA VAL A 580 -10.01 16.10 1.55
C VAL A 580 -11.30 16.59 0.92
N HIS A 581 -11.21 17.66 0.12
CA HIS A 581 -12.27 18.20 -0.70
C HIS A 581 -12.02 17.83 -2.16
N VAL A 582 -12.99 17.26 -2.87
CA VAL A 582 -12.80 16.82 -4.26
C VAL A 582 -13.65 17.63 -5.24
N TRP A 583 -13.00 18.19 -6.28
CA TRP A 583 -13.61 19.04 -7.30
C TRP A 583 -13.26 18.64 -8.74
N THR A 584 -14.01 18.97 -9.79
CA THR A 584 -15.44 19.19 -9.73
C THR A 584 -16.12 17.88 -10.04
N VAL A 585 -17.04 17.43 -9.19
CA VAL A 585 -17.65 16.09 -9.28
C VAL A 585 -19.11 16.24 -9.68
N ASN A 586 -19.41 16.09 -10.98
CA ASN A 586 -20.75 16.33 -11.54
C ASN A 586 -21.47 15.04 -11.98
N ARG A 587 -20.83 13.86 -11.86
CA ARG A 587 -21.43 12.60 -12.25
C ARG A 587 -21.90 11.83 -11.01
N PRO A 588 -23.17 11.38 -10.93
CA PRO A 588 -23.68 10.65 -9.76
C PRO A 588 -22.82 9.45 -9.35
N ARG A 589 -22.34 8.68 -10.33
CA ARG A 589 -21.44 7.55 -10.07
C ARG A 589 -20.11 7.97 -9.42
N GLN A 590 -19.54 9.11 -9.81
CA GLN A 590 -18.32 9.61 -9.20
C GLN A 590 -18.59 10.17 -7.79
N MET A 591 -19.76 10.82 -7.57
CA MET A 591 -20.18 11.25 -6.23
C MET A 591 -20.23 10.05 -5.29
N THR A 592 -20.93 8.98 -5.65
CA THR A 592 -20.98 7.74 -4.87
C THR A 592 -19.59 7.17 -4.62
N GLN A 593 -18.71 7.16 -5.63
CA GLN A 593 -17.35 6.67 -5.50
C GLN A 593 -16.53 7.47 -4.49
N PHE A 594 -16.60 8.80 -4.49
CA PHE A 594 -15.85 9.62 -3.54
C PHE A 594 -16.45 9.57 -2.13
N ILE A 595 -17.78 9.42 -2.00
CA ILE A 595 -18.44 9.14 -0.73
C ILE A 595 -17.90 7.83 -0.14
N ASP A 596 -17.77 6.76 -0.94
CA ASP A 596 -17.22 5.48 -0.49
C ASP A 596 -15.72 5.55 -0.16
N LEU A 597 -14.98 6.48 -0.75
CA LEU A 597 -13.60 6.76 -0.39
C LEU A 597 -13.47 7.54 0.92
N GLY A 598 -14.61 8.04 1.44
CA GLY A 598 -14.67 8.79 2.68
C GLY A 598 -14.00 10.16 2.57
N VAL A 599 -14.17 10.88 1.45
CA VAL A 599 -13.75 12.27 1.36
C VAL A 599 -14.59 13.14 2.28
N ASP A 600 -14.04 14.25 2.75
CA ASP A 600 -14.72 15.12 3.71
C ASP A 600 -15.70 16.07 3.03
N ASN A 601 -15.45 16.38 1.74
CA ASN A 601 -16.28 17.33 1.00
C ASN A 601 -16.28 17.02 -0.51
N ILE A 602 -17.46 17.15 -1.15
CA ILE A 602 -17.64 17.07 -2.60
C ILE A 602 -18.02 18.45 -3.11
N ILE A 603 -17.19 19.01 -4.00
CA ILE A 603 -17.43 20.27 -4.69
C ILE A 603 -18.04 19.95 -6.06
N THR A 604 -19.28 20.44 -6.30
CA THR A 604 -20.08 20.10 -7.48
C THR A 604 -20.88 21.28 -8.01
N ASP A 605 -21.12 21.29 -9.33
CA ASP A 605 -22.05 22.24 -9.96
C ASP A 605 -23.54 21.86 -9.72
N MET A 606 -23.78 20.62 -9.19
CA MET A 606 -25.11 20.00 -9.02
C MET A 606 -25.35 19.58 -7.56
N PRO A 607 -25.41 20.51 -6.60
CA PRO A 607 -25.50 20.17 -5.17
C PRO A 607 -26.76 19.37 -4.80
N ALA A 608 -27.90 19.62 -5.45
CA ALA A 608 -29.12 18.83 -5.23
C ALA A 608 -28.91 17.34 -5.50
N VAL A 609 -28.24 16.99 -6.59
CA VAL A 609 -27.95 15.58 -6.93
C VAL A 609 -27.09 14.91 -5.87
N ALA A 610 -26.06 15.60 -5.37
CA ALA A 610 -25.22 15.08 -4.31
C ALA A 610 -26.01 14.90 -2.99
N ARG A 611 -26.92 15.83 -2.68
CA ARG A 611 -27.80 15.76 -1.50
C ARG A 611 -28.75 14.57 -1.59
N ASP A 612 -29.39 14.35 -2.76
CA ASP A 612 -30.28 13.21 -2.98
C ASP A 612 -29.54 11.88 -2.78
N ILE A 613 -28.32 11.74 -3.32
CA ILE A 613 -27.48 10.56 -3.12
C ILE A 613 -27.21 10.31 -1.63
N LEU A 614 -26.83 11.34 -0.86
CA LEU A 614 -26.59 11.21 0.57
C LEU A 614 -27.87 10.86 1.33
N ALA A 615 -29.01 11.45 0.96
CA ALA A 615 -30.31 11.14 1.58
C ALA A 615 -30.75 9.69 1.30
N GLU A 616 -30.60 9.21 0.07
CA GLU A 616 -30.86 7.80 -0.28
C GLU A 616 -29.99 6.84 0.54
N ARG A 617 -28.69 7.15 0.67
CA ARG A 617 -27.74 6.34 1.43
C ARG A 617 -28.02 6.35 2.93
N ALA A 618 -28.43 7.49 3.48
CA ALA A 618 -28.82 7.61 4.88
C ALA A 618 -30.09 6.82 5.23
N ALA A 619 -30.95 6.54 4.26
CA ALA A 619 -32.14 5.70 4.41
C ALA A 619 -31.85 4.18 4.29
N MET A 620 -30.64 3.78 3.89
CA MET A 620 -30.27 2.38 3.71
C MET A 620 -29.89 1.71 5.04
N SER A 621 -30.08 0.39 5.14
CA SER A 621 -29.53 -0.38 6.26
C SER A 621 -28.00 -0.49 6.19
N ASN A 622 -27.35 -0.72 7.34
CA ASN A 622 -25.90 -0.89 7.40
C ASN A 622 -25.41 -2.03 6.50
N GLU A 623 -26.18 -3.11 6.36
CA GLU A 623 -25.84 -4.24 5.49
C GLU A 623 -25.88 -3.83 4.01
N ALA A 624 -26.86 -3.04 3.60
CA ALA A 624 -26.99 -2.55 2.23
C ALA A 624 -25.85 -1.57 1.90
N LEU A 625 -25.51 -0.65 2.80
CA LEU A 625 -24.38 0.28 2.65
C LEU A 625 -23.05 -0.47 2.55
N LEU A 626 -22.83 -1.47 3.39
CA LEU A 626 -21.63 -2.29 3.34
C LEU A 626 -21.48 -3.00 1.98
N LEU A 627 -22.57 -3.58 1.48
CA LEU A 627 -22.56 -4.25 0.18
C LEU A 627 -22.23 -3.30 -0.96
N ILE A 628 -22.77 -2.09 -0.94
CA ILE A 628 -22.48 -1.06 -1.93
C ILE A 628 -21.00 -0.65 -1.85
N LYS A 629 -20.46 -0.40 -0.66
CA LYS A 629 -19.05 -0.03 -0.46
C LYS A 629 -18.10 -1.13 -0.94
N VAL A 630 -18.36 -2.40 -0.61
CA VAL A 630 -17.56 -3.54 -1.07
C VAL A 630 -17.67 -3.72 -2.59
N ARG A 631 -18.88 -3.65 -3.15
CA ARG A 631 -19.08 -3.69 -4.60
C ARG A 631 -18.28 -2.60 -5.31
N ASN A 632 -18.38 -1.38 -4.85
CA ASN A 632 -17.68 -0.24 -5.44
C ASN A 632 -16.17 -0.33 -5.28
N TRP A 633 -15.68 -0.99 -4.22
CA TRP A 633 -14.27 -1.33 -4.09
C TRP A 633 -13.78 -2.26 -5.22
N PHE A 634 -14.57 -3.24 -5.65
CA PHE A 634 -14.25 -4.09 -6.80
C PHE A 634 -14.37 -3.38 -8.17
N LEU A 635 -15.12 -2.27 -8.23
CA LEU A 635 -15.31 -1.50 -9.47
C LEU A 635 -14.25 -0.39 -9.67
N ARG A 636 -13.37 -0.20 -8.71
CA ARG A 636 -12.21 0.70 -8.76
C ARG A 636 -11.04 0.04 -9.46
#